data_ca674893e94b8729aed38b3eb57e4c7e
#
_entry.id   ca674893e94b8729aed38b3eb57e4c7e
#
_cell.length_a   1.000
_cell.length_b   1.000
_cell.length_c   1.000
_cell.angle_alpha   90.00
_cell.angle_beta   90.00
_cell.angle_gamma   90.00
#
_symmetry.space_group_name_H-M   'P 1'
#
loop_
_entity.id
_entity.type
_entity.pdbx_description
1 polymer ?
#
loop_
_entity_poly.entity_id
_entity_poly.type
_entity_poly.pdbx_seq_one_letter_code
_entity_poly.pdbx_strand_id
1 'polypeptide(L)'
;MAGRQHTPSLTVGLLPRSGGARYLRQVYCPSPPLLSPRNIFAVPATNEMIEQLLRQLPESHGAQLLFSRLVDGHASMLRLFQREPGLLSDALAIAAWSPLLATTLEQNPDYLTWLQRERASTRVRTREEMGESLARFALTNSQLDPHVLLARFRRRELLRTYLHDIRRARTVVETTEELSNLADAILDYALNLSRQQLDNRYGSPQITDARGRISSAEFCIVALGKLGSRELNYASDLDLVFLFSDEGLTSAGGSRGQITNREYFVKLAEALLRVVSEPTGEGAAYRIDVRLRPHGRDGALACALDEAARYYEQNAQEWELQALIRARAAAGSQPLYARFAQRVIGRVFRPDISVGAALTNVRLAKEKIDVQREREEKGFNVKLGRGGIREIEFIAQALQVALGGRDPWLRAPHTLISLGRLTERALITESEHSQLSEAYHFWRALEHRLQMEHGLQTHSVPIDRVRRELVARRMNFSGDDALNDFDVALTIHATNVRAAFDRVFALADVASPAVRAAGRQPSGDAVADPDAGLAASIFLKYLERTGGEDLDLDALTSILRTAANRSVNSYRALSFATRVASSLDKATEPETVTKEEINSLVRLCGTSEFFGEIIAGRTSLIHAVTANPGMAHPRDYLDELRTGVMHEQSFRAELNTLRRKWSALLVEIGAADAAGELALPNLNSLLTDLAVAGIDVALEIARREFARRFEELASEPRLTVLGLGRLGSGGMDYGSDLDVVMVYDSAAPSPVAALTHDEAYARLAELLITALSSITREGYLYRVDLRLRPDGQKGPLVTGSEAFITYVQKRASLWEWLAYVKLRAVAGELEFGRAVEVAARKMIHELAHNADHDELRVETRRVRDRLEKEKARQRNAGLNIKHGAGGMLDVYFAARYLQLRDCVQDDEEDRTTGATLRRLRDAGSLGEQDFVAVDEGYVLLRSVDHQLRLILGRSARLPLPEHPAFRDIAVRLGYQEAANLDQELGARMTGIRNTYERIMSEIDRDGD
;
A
#
# COMPACT_ATOMS: atom_id res chain seq x y z
N MET A 1 35.16 20.00 40.80
CA MET A 1 35.38 18.55 41.03
C MET A 1 34.42 17.84 40.10
N ALA A 2 35.01 17.16 39.09
CA ALA A 2 34.31 16.55 37.99
C ALA A 2 33.92 15.11 38.32
N GLY A 3 32.69 14.75 38.10
CA GLY A 3 32.20 13.37 38.12
C GLY A 3 31.71 12.95 36.75
N ARG A 4 32.56 12.27 36.00
CA ARG A 4 32.20 11.60 34.76
C ARG A 4 31.39 10.35 35.09
N GLN A 5 30.14 10.28 34.64
CA GLN A 5 29.39 9.02 34.60
C GLN A 5 29.74 8.27 33.31
N HIS A 6 30.33 7.10 33.46
CA HIS A 6 30.55 6.13 32.39
C HIS A 6 29.27 5.36 32.09
N THR A 7 28.83 5.37 30.88
CA THR A 7 27.87 4.40 30.34
C THR A 7 28.59 3.08 30.06
N PRO A 8 28.08 1.92 30.47
CA PRO A 8 28.73 0.64 30.21
C PRO A 8 28.50 0.20 28.75
N SER A 9 29.59 0.01 28.04
CA SER A 9 29.65 -0.73 26.80
C SER A 9 29.33 -2.21 27.06
N LEU A 10 28.29 -2.73 26.43
CA LEU A 10 27.98 -4.17 26.46
C LEU A 10 28.99 -4.93 25.58
N THR A 11 30.03 -5.44 26.20
CA THR A 11 30.92 -6.43 25.60
C THR A 11 30.20 -7.78 25.62
N VAL A 12 29.97 -8.36 24.46
CA VAL A 12 29.43 -9.73 24.32
C VAL A 12 30.48 -10.70 24.81
N GLY A 13 30.29 -11.24 26.01
CA GLY A 13 31.11 -12.27 26.58
C GLY A 13 30.94 -13.60 25.84
N LEU A 14 32.05 -14.15 25.38
CA LEU A 14 32.14 -15.51 24.86
C LEU A 14 31.90 -16.51 26.00
N LEU A 15 30.85 -17.29 25.94
CA LEU A 15 30.56 -18.40 26.83
C LEU A 15 31.46 -19.62 26.51
N PRO A 16 31.88 -20.39 27.52
CA PRO A 16 32.76 -21.53 27.31
C PRO A 16 32.00 -22.72 26.68
N ARG A 17 32.71 -23.41 25.81
CA ARG A 17 32.28 -24.63 25.11
C ARG A 17 32.19 -25.80 26.11
N SER A 18 31.04 -26.41 26.29
CA SER A 18 30.88 -27.73 26.84
C SER A 18 30.19 -28.67 25.84
N GLY A 19 30.82 -29.85 25.73
CA GLY A 19 30.67 -30.89 24.72
C GLY A 19 29.26 -31.40 24.41
N GLY A 20 29.00 -31.53 23.10
CA GLY A 20 27.82 -32.19 22.58
C GLY A 20 27.66 -32.18 21.05
N ALA A 21 28.66 -31.78 20.29
CA ALA A 21 28.53 -31.61 18.84
C ALA A 21 29.52 -32.50 18.05
N ARG A 22 29.44 -33.86 18.19
CA ARG A 22 30.25 -34.74 17.35
C ARG A 22 29.60 -35.25 16.07
N TYR A 23 28.30 -35.06 15.84
CA TYR A 23 27.62 -35.63 14.68
C TYR A 23 27.26 -34.62 13.57
N LEU A 24 27.27 -33.32 13.82
CA LEU A 24 26.94 -32.31 12.78
C LEU A 24 28.17 -31.65 12.13
N ARG A 25 29.39 -32.00 12.52
CA ARG A 25 30.60 -31.44 11.92
C ARG A 25 30.97 -32.03 10.56
N GLN A 26 30.28 -33.05 10.07
CA GLN A 26 30.63 -33.71 8.80
C GLN A 26 29.86 -33.16 7.59
N VAL A 27 28.81 -32.33 7.76
CA VAL A 27 28.02 -31.77 6.64
C VAL A 27 28.51 -30.35 6.28
N TYR A 28 29.27 -29.70 7.12
CA TYR A 28 29.94 -28.44 6.78
C TYR A 28 31.38 -28.73 6.35
N CYS A 29 31.62 -28.95 5.05
CA CYS A 29 32.96 -28.99 4.48
C CYS A 29 33.77 -27.75 4.89
N PRO A 30 35.01 -27.91 5.36
CA PRO A 30 35.89 -26.77 5.60
C PRO A 30 36.12 -26.06 4.27
N SER A 31 35.99 -24.75 4.28
CA SER A 31 36.34 -23.90 3.15
C SER A 31 37.72 -24.24 2.63
N PRO A 32 37.96 -24.38 1.33
CA PRO A 32 39.32 -24.42 0.83
C PRO A 32 40.03 -23.16 1.32
N PRO A 33 41.33 -23.23 1.68
CA PRO A 33 42.06 -22.09 2.16
C PRO A 33 42.09 -21.03 1.07
N LEU A 34 41.23 -19.98 1.21
CA LEU A 34 41.45 -18.75 0.48
C LEU A 34 42.82 -18.27 0.88
N LEU A 35 43.73 -18.19 -0.05
CA LEU A 35 45.12 -17.78 0.10
C LEU A 35 45.22 -16.62 1.11
N SER A 36 45.92 -16.88 2.21
CA SER A 36 46.25 -15.88 3.23
C SER A 36 46.89 -14.67 2.53
N PRO A 37 46.52 -13.42 2.87
CA PRO A 37 47.05 -12.24 2.18
C PRO A 37 48.58 -12.01 2.41
N ARG A 38 49.29 -12.89 3.10
CA ARG A 38 50.66 -12.63 3.55
C ARG A 38 51.77 -13.17 2.65
N ASN A 39 51.50 -13.95 1.57
CA ASN A 39 52.56 -14.56 0.77
C ASN A 39 52.35 -14.48 -0.74
N ILE A 40 51.84 -13.39 -1.29
CA ILE A 40 51.85 -13.20 -2.75
C ILE A 40 52.81 -12.04 -3.01
N PHE A 41 54.09 -12.35 -3.21
CA PHE A 41 55.05 -11.46 -3.85
C PHE A 41 54.55 -11.17 -5.29
N ALA A 42 54.75 -9.96 -5.75
CA ALA A 42 54.30 -9.43 -7.02
C ALA A 42 54.71 -10.33 -8.22
N VAL A 43 53.83 -11.25 -8.58
CA VAL A 43 53.89 -11.96 -9.86
C VAL A 43 52.98 -11.25 -10.82
N PRO A 44 53.42 -10.91 -12.06
CA PRO A 44 52.52 -10.33 -13.05
C PRO A 44 51.29 -11.25 -13.24
N ALA A 45 50.10 -10.66 -13.30
CA ALA A 45 48.88 -11.41 -13.56
C ALA A 45 49.01 -12.12 -14.94
N THR A 46 49.34 -13.40 -14.89
CA THR A 46 49.44 -14.25 -16.09
C THR A 46 48.09 -14.88 -16.36
N ASN A 47 47.84 -15.27 -17.59
CA ASN A 47 46.63 -16.01 -17.98
C ASN A 47 46.40 -17.24 -17.10
N GLU A 48 47.48 -17.90 -16.67
CA GLU A 48 47.47 -19.06 -15.78
C GLU A 48 46.87 -18.73 -14.40
N MET A 49 47.23 -17.59 -13.81
CA MET A 49 46.68 -17.15 -12.52
C MET A 49 45.19 -16.82 -12.62
N ILE A 50 44.78 -16.18 -13.72
CA ILE A 50 43.37 -15.87 -13.97
C ILE A 50 42.59 -17.16 -14.12
N GLU A 51 43.07 -18.11 -14.93
CA GLU A 51 42.42 -19.42 -15.08
C GLU A 51 42.29 -20.15 -13.74
N GLN A 52 43.35 -20.11 -12.90
CA GLN A 52 43.33 -20.72 -11.57
C GLN A 52 42.24 -20.06 -10.67
N LEU A 53 42.13 -18.74 -10.68
CA LEU A 53 41.07 -18.02 -9.94
C LEU A 53 39.69 -18.38 -10.46
N LEU A 54 39.49 -18.42 -11.79
CA LEU A 54 38.19 -18.74 -12.39
C LEU A 54 37.70 -20.16 -12.08
N ARG A 55 38.61 -21.15 -11.97
CA ARG A 55 38.29 -22.54 -11.58
C ARG A 55 37.71 -22.67 -10.16
N GLN A 56 37.98 -21.72 -9.28
CA GLN A 56 37.52 -21.73 -7.87
C GLN A 56 36.17 -21.03 -7.69
N LEU A 57 35.62 -20.38 -8.74
CA LEU A 57 34.39 -19.62 -8.67
C LEU A 57 33.17 -20.50 -8.97
N PRO A 58 32.01 -20.19 -8.37
CA PRO A 58 30.76 -20.89 -8.65
C PRO A 58 30.31 -20.75 -10.10
N GLU A 59 30.66 -19.62 -10.74
CA GLU A 59 30.35 -19.30 -12.12
C GLU A 59 31.56 -18.56 -12.73
N SER A 60 32.19 -19.12 -13.75
CA SER A 60 33.41 -18.56 -14.33
C SER A 60 33.15 -17.66 -15.53
N HIS A 61 32.06 -17.90 -16.30
CA HIS A 61 31.81 -17.19 -17.56
C HIS A 61 31.54 -15.70 -17.35
N GLY A 62 30.65 -15.33 -16.42
CA GLY A 62 30.36 -13.94 -16.10
C GLY A 62 31.58 -13.20 -15.53
N ALA A 63 32.39 -13.90 -14.71
CA ALA A 63 33.62 -13.35 -14.16
C ALA A 63 34.67 -13.10 -15.27
N GLN A 64 34.84 -14.02 -16.21
CA GLN A 64 35.73 -13.86 -17.33
C GLN A 64 35.28 -12.72 -18.26
N LEU A 65 33.96 -12.61 -18.51
CA LEU A 65 33.38 -11.54 -19.33
C LEU A 65 33.63 -10.16 -18.70
N LEU A 66 33.39 -10.02 -17.37
CA LEU A 66 33.71 -8.77 -16.67
C LEU A 66 35.18 -8.40 -16.81
N PHE A 67 36.10 -9.36 -16.58
CA PHE A 67 37.53 -9.10 -16.73
C PHE A 67 37.89 -8.58 -18.10
N SER A 68 37.44 -9.27 -19.18
CA SER A 68 37.71 -8.86 -20.56
C SER A 68 37.22 -7.44 -20.83
N ARG A 69 35.96 -7.12 -20.44
CA ARG A 69 35.36 -5.80 -20.67
C ARG A 69 36.06 -4.68 -19.91
N LEU A 70 36.48 -4.94 -18.66
CA LEU A 70 37.24 -3.96 -17.89
C LEU A 70 38.62 -3.67 -18.48
N VAL A 71 39.32 -4.69 -18.96
CA VAL A 71 40.68 -4.57 -19.53
C VAL A 71 40.63 -3.96 -20.95
N ASP A 72 39.70 -4.40 -21.78
CA ASP A 72 39.52 -3.90 -23.15
C ASP A 72 39.05 -2.43 -23.15
N GLY A 73 38.15 -2.08 -22.23
CA GLY A 73 37.66 -0.69 -22.10
C GLY A 73 38.62 0.28 -21.43
N HIS A 74 39.53 -0.21 -20.59
CA HIS A 74 40.38 0.62 -19.74
C HIS A 74 41.78 0.04 -19.54
N ALA A 75 42.75 0.42 -20.35
CA ALA A 75 44.14 -0.06 -20.24
C ALA A 75 44.82 0.16 -18.87
N SER A 76 44.30 1.09 -18.04
CA SER A 76 44.72 1.32 -16.67
C SER A 76 44.30 0.18 -15.71
N MET A 77 43.21 -0.54 -16.02
CA MET A 77 42.69 -1.61 -15.17
C MET A 77 43.63 -2.82 -15.16
N LEU A 78 44.22 -3.19 -16.29
CA LEU A 78 45.20 -4.27 -16.33
C LEU A 78 46.39 -3.96 -15.40
N ARG A 79 46.91 -2.74 -15.42
CA ARG A 79 47.99 -2.31 -14.53
C ARG A 79 47.58 -2.30 -13.05
N LEU A 80 46.32 -1.92 -12.77
CA LEU A 80 45.78 -1.97 -11.41
C LEU A 80 45.69 -3.41 -10.90
N PHE A 81 45.18 -4.33 -11.68
CA PHE A 81 45.07 -5.75 -11.33
C PHE A 81 46.41 -6.43 -11.21
N GLN A 82 47.43 -6.07 -12.02
CA GLN A 82 48.77 -6.55 -11.89
C GLN A 82 49.43 -6.10 -10.58
N ARG A 83 49.15 -4.90 -10.11
CA ARG A 83 49.66 -4.36 -8.83
C ARG A 83 48.90 -4.91 -7.63
N GLU A 84 47.61 -5.20 -7.81
CA GLU A 84 46.71 -5.61 -6.77
C GLU A 84 45.94 -6.90 -7.14
N PRO A 85 46.65 -8.08 -7.13
CA PRO A 85 46.00 -9.36 -7.49
C PRO A 85 44.81 -9.72 -6.60
N GLY A 86 44.83 -9.28 -5.32
CA GLY A 86 43.72 -9.44 -4.41
C GLY A 86 42.46 -8.67 -4.84
N LEU A 87 42.59 -7.50 -5.45
CA LEU A 87 41.47 -6.73 -6.00
C LEU A 87 40.88 -7.42 -7.25
N LEU A 88 41.72 -8.04 -8.08
CA LEU A 88 41.28 -8.85 -9.20
C LEU A 88 40.43 -10.03 -8.68
N SER A 89 40.94 -10.78 -7.70
CA SER A 89 40.19 -11.89 -7.06
C SER A 89 38.84 -11.41 -6.50
N ASP A 90 38.78 -10.20 -5.91
CA ASP A 90 37.56 -9.60 -5.38
C ASP A 90 36.56 -9.24 -6.48
N ALA A 91 37.03 -8.62 -7.58
CA ALA A 91 36.19 -8.26 -8.71
C ALA A 91 35.61 -9.49 -9.41
N LEU A 92 36.41 -10.54 -9.61
CA LEU A 92 35.97 -11.81 -10.17
C LEU A 92 34.97 -12.52 -9.27
N ALA A 93 35.21 -12.51 -7.93
CA ALA A 93 34.26 -13.07 -6.96
C ALA A 93 32.92 -12.31 -7.01
N ILE A 94 32.92 -10.98 -6.98
CA ILE A 94 31.69 -10.19 -7.09
C ILE A 94 30.92 -10.60 -8.34
N ALA A 95 31.57 -10.73 -9.49
CA ALA A 95 30.94 -11.09 -10.74
C ALA A 95 30.32 -12.50 -10.74
N ALA A 96 31.03 -13.48 -10.18
CA ALA A 96 30.55 -14.86 -10.11
C ALA A 96 29.32 -15.03 -9.20
N TRP A 97 29.21 -14.21 -8.16
CA TRP A 97 28.06 -14.25 -7.23
C TRP A 97 26.93 -13.28 -7.62
N SER A 98 27.20 -12.18 -8.32
CA SER A 98 26.23 -11.14 -8.62
C SER A 98 26.43 -10.52 -10.01
N PRO A 99 25.73 -10.96 -11.05
CA PRO A 99 25.70 -10.28 -12.36
C PRO A 99 25.32 -8.81 -12.26
N LEU A 100 24.45 -8.46 -11.31
CA LEU A 100 24.06 -7.08 -11.04
C LEU A 100 25.26 -6.19 -10.66
N LEU A 101 26.10 -6.67 -9.74
CA LEU A 101 27.27 -5.92 -9.31
C LEU A 101 28.41 -5.98 -10.32
N ALA A 102 28.49 -7.03 -11.14
CA ALA A 102 29.39 -7.08 -12.28
C ALA A 102 29.07 -5.92 -13.25
N THR A 103 27.80 -5.75 -13.64
CA THR A 103 27.35 -4.63 -14.47
C THR A 103 27.64 -3.27 -13.81
N THR A 104 27.51 -3.19 -12.47
CA THR A 104 27.85 -1.96 -11.74
C THR A 104 29.33 -1.60 -11.86
N LEU A 105 30.24 -2.57 -11.76
CA LEU A 105 31.68 -2.38 -11.91
C LEU A 105 32.04 -2.05 -13.37
N GLU A 106 31.37 -2.65 -14.33
CA GLU A 106 31.56 -2.38 -15.76
C GLU A 106 31.18 -0.94 -16.10
N GLN A 107 30.04 -0.46 -15.57
CA GLN A 107 29.56 0.92 -15.79
C GLN A 107 30.33 1.97 -15.00
N ASN A 108 30.94 1.60 -13.87
CA ASN A 108 31.67 2.49 -12.96
C ASN A 108 33.01 1.88 -12.53
N PRO A 109 34.01 1.81 -13.44
CA PRO A 109 35.31 1.18 -13.12
C PRO A 109 36.06 1.87 -11.98
N ASP A 110 35.80 3.16 -11.74
CA ASP A 110 36.40 3.94 -10.64
C ASP A 110 36.02 3.38 -9.26
N TYR A 111 34.92 2.61 -9.15
CA TYR A 111 34.56 1.95 -7.92
C TYR A 111 35.57 0.87 -7.50
N LEU A 112 36.36 0.33 -8.43
CA LEU A 112 37.47 -0.59 -8.11
C LEU A 112 38.58 0.12 -7.31
N THR A 113 38.92 1.37 -7.69
CA THR A 113 39.89 2.18 -6.94
C THR A 113 39.38 2.55 -5.55
N TRP A 114 38.07 2.79 -5.40
CA TRP A 114 37.46 2.97 -4.10
C TRP A 114 37.43 1.67 -3.31
N LEU A 115 37.04 0.54 -3.91
CA LEU A 115 36.99 -0.77 -3.28
C LEU A 115 38.37 -1.24 -2.80
N GLN A 116 39.45 -0.93 -3.52
CA GLN A 116 40.83 -1.20 -3.13
C GLN A 116 41.14 -0.66 -1.74
N ARG A 117 40.65 0.53 -1.40
CA ARG A 117 40.86 1.15 -0.09
C ARG A 117 39.96 0.58 0.99
N GLU A 118 38.73 0.23 0.64
CA GLU A 118 37.67 -0.10 1.58
C GLU A 118 37.56 -1.61 1.88
N ARG A 119 38.05 -2.49 0.99
CA ARG A 119 37.89 -3.95 1.07
C ARG A 119 38.59 -4.61 2.28
N ALA A 120 39.59 -3.97 2.83
CA ALA A 120 40.34 -4.52 3.99
C ALA A 120 39.58 -4.32 5.32
N SER A 121 38.68 -3.36 5.39
CA SER A 121 37.94 -3.07 6.62
C SER A 121 36.69 -3.94 6.71
N THR A 122 36.71 -4.98 7.52
CA THR A 122 35.57 -5.86 7.75
C THR A 122 34.61 -5.34 8.82
N ARG A 123 34.91 -4.22 9.48
CA ARG A 123 34.05 -3.61 10.52
C ARG A 123 32.73 -3.13 9.93
N VAL A 124 31.64 -3.39 10.65
CA VAL A 124 30.31 -2.83 10.35
C VAL A 124 30.35 -1.31 10.49
N ARG A 125 29.97 -0.56 9.45
CA ARG A 125 29.84 0.89 9.51
C ARG A 125 28.58 1.30 10.22
N THR A 126 28.71 2.28 11.10
CA THR A 126 27.57 2.90 11.79
C THR A 126 26.77 3.77 10.83
N ARG A 127 25.55 4.18 11.25
CA ARG A 127 24.73 5.15 10.51
C ARG A 127 25.45 6.46 10.28
N GLU A 128 26.18 6.95 11.29
CA GLU A 128 26.93 8.21 11.25
C GLU A 128 28.06 8.15 10.21
N GLU A 129 28.83 7.05 10.22
CA GLU A 129 29.91 6.82 9.26
C GLU A 129 29.38 6.69 7.81
N MET A 130 28.20 6.06 7.63
CA MET A 130 27.51 6.01 6.34
C MET A 130 27.05 7.39 5.89
N GLY A 131 26.52 8.21 6.82
CA GLY A 131 26.11 9.58 6.57
C GLY A 131 27.29 10.47 6.14
N GLU A 132 28.44 10.36 6.83
CA GLU A 132 29.67 11.08 6.44
C GLU A 132 30.19 10.61 5.06
N SER A 133 30.13 9.31 4.77
CA SER A 133 30.51 8.76 3.47
C SER A 133 29.59 9.28 2.37
N LEU A 134 28.27 9.38 2.63
CA LEU A 134 27.28 9.95 1.71
C LEU A 134 27.50 11.43 1.48
N ALA A 135 27.76 12.21 2.53
CA ALA A 135 28.03 13.64 2.40
C ALA A 135 29.28 13.90 1.55
N ARG A 136 30.37 13.16 1.76
CA ARG A 136 31.59 13.23 0.92
C ARG A 136 31.30 12.84 -0.53
N PHE A 137 30.48 11.79 -0.74
CA PHE A 137 30.08 11.37 -2.07
C PHE A 137 29.23 12.43 -2.78
N ALA A 138 28.33 13.09 -2.06
CA ALA A 138 27.50 14.17 -2.59
C ALA A 138 28.33 15.40 -3.02
N LEU A 139 29.33 15.77 -2.23
CA LEU A 139 30.23 16.86 -2.57
C LEU A 139 31.01 16.63 -3.89
N THR A 140 31.46 15.40 -4.11
CA THR A 140 32.19 15.03 -5.34
C THR A 140 31.29 14.78 -6.54
N ASN A 141 29.98 14.65 -6.34
CA ASN A 141 28.96 14.37 -7.37
C ASN A 141 27.82 15.39 -7.35
N SER A 142 28.13 16.66 -7.04
CA SER A 142 27.13 17.72 -6.84
C SER A 142 26.29 18.06 -8.08
N GLN A 143 26.72 17.62 -9.27
CA GLN A 143 25.99 17.78 -10.52
C GLN A 143 24.85 16.74 -10.72
N LEU A 144 24.80 15.69 -9.88
CA LEU A 144 23.79 14.67 -9.99
C LEU A 144 22.49 15.10 -9.29
N ASP A 145 21.37 14.77 -9.91
CA ASP A 145 20.08 14.88 -9.24
C ASP A 145 20.04 14.01 -7.96
N PRO A 146 19.39 14.46 -6.90
CA PRO A 146 19.40 13.77 -5.61
C PRO A 146 19.01 12.30 -5.66
N HIS A 147 17.99 11.91 -6.44
CA HIS A 147 17.56 10.52 -6.58
C HIS A 147 18.62 9.65 -7.26
N VAL A 148 19.32 10.18 -8.28
CA VAL A 148 20.44 9.50 -8.96
C VAL A 148 21.63 9.35 -8.01
N LEU A 149 21.96 10.41 -7.28
CA LEU A 149 23.05 10.42 -6.30
C LEU A 149 22.85 9.33 -5.24
N LEU A 150 21.65 9.23 -4.66
CA LEU A 150 21.34 8.23 -3.63
C LEU A 150 21.37 6.81 -4.19
N ALA A 151 20.84 6.59 -5.39
CA ALA A 151 20.88 5.29 -6.05
C ALA A 151 22.32 4.82 -6.31
N ARG A 152 23.18 5.71 -6.82
CA ARG A 152 24.61 5.45 -7.06
C ARG A 152 25.39 5.19 -5.78
N PHE A 153 25.16 6.02 -4.76
CA PHE A 153 25.81 5.82 -3.46
C PHE A 153 25.47 4.46 -2.88
N ARG A 154 24.18 4.12 -2.85
CA ARG A 154 23.74 2.78 -2.39
C ARG A 154 24.42 1.67 -3.19
N ARG A 155 24.43 1.76 -4.52
CA ARG A 155 25.03 0.76 -5.40
C ARG A 155 26.52 0.55 -5.10
N ARG A 156 27.25 1.64 -4.87
CA ARG A 156 28.67 1.60 -4.49
C ARG A 156 28.86 0.89 -3.14
N GLU A 157 28.09 1.24 -2.11
CA GLU A 157 28.23 0.63 -0.79
C GLU A 157 27.86 -0.88 -0.82
N LEU A 158 26.91 -1.29 -1.67
CA LEU A 158 26.59 -2.71 -1.84
C LEU A 158 27.77 -3.54 -2.36
N LEU A 159 28.66 -2.99 -3.16
CA LEU A 159 29.87 -3.71 -3.62
C LEU A 159 30.72 -4.19 -2.44
N ARG A 160 31.01 -3.30 -1.48
CA ARG A 160 31.81 -3.63 -0.30
C ARG A 160 31.05 -4.56 0.64
N THR A 161 29.80 -4.27 0.95
CA THR A 161 28.99 -5.08 1.86
C THR A 161 28.82 -6.51 1.33
N TYR A 162 28.54 -6.66 0.03
CA TYR A 162 28.35 -7.97 -0.59
C TYR A 162 29.69 -8.74 -0.72
N LEU A 163 30.80 -8.07 -0.99
CA LEU A 163 32.12 -8.70 -1.00
C LEU A 163 32.42 -9.36 0.35
N HIS A 164 32.15 -8.67 1.46
CA HIS A 164 32.36 -9.26 2.80
C HIS A 164 31.38 -10.40 3.10
N ASP A 165 30.13 -10.33 2.62
CA ASP A 165 29.14 -11.39 2.77
C ASP A 165 29.54 -12.66 1.99
N ILE A 166 29.93 -12.58 0.71
CA ILE A 166 30.33 -13.75 -0.09
C ILE A 166 31.65 -14.37 0.41
N ARG A 167 32.54 -13.55 0.95
CA ARG A 167 33.79 -14.01 1.57
C ARG A 167 33.61 -14.57 2.98
N ARG A 168 32.42 -14.53 3.54
CA ARG A 168 32.11 -14.88 4.94
C ARG A 168 33.01 -14.13 5.93
N ALA A 169 33.49 -12.96 5.57
CA ALA A 169 34.23 -12.08 6.45
C ALA A 169 33.35 -11.45 7.52
N ARG A 170 32.00 -11.57 7.33
CA ARG A 170 30.95 -11.11 8.23
C ARG A 170 29.84 -12.14 8.38
N THR A 171 29.18 -12.08 9.52
CA THR A 171 27.97 -12.84 9.80
C THR A 171 26.77 -12.22 9.05
N VAL A 172 25.69 -12.98 8.91
CA VAL A 172 24.42 -12.47 8.37
C VAL A 172 23.90 -11.28 9.20
N VAL A 173 24.04 -11.34 10.52
CA VAL A 173 23.62 -10.26 11.44
C VAL A 173 24.39 -8.98 11.15
N GLU A 174 25.71 -9.02 11.07
CA GLU A 174 26.55 -7.87 10.75
C GLU A 174 26.24 -7.29 9.36
N THR A 175 25.97 -8.15 8.38
CA THR A 175 25.59 -7.73 7.02
C THR A 175 24.25 -7.00 7.02
N THR A 176 23.23 -7.55 7.69
CA THR A 176 21.88 -6.94 7.73
C THR A 176 21.84 -5.67 8.58
N GLU A 177 22.66 -5.59 9.63
CA GLU A 177 22.84 -4.37 10.41
C GLU A 177 23.45 -3.25 9.55
N GLU A 178 24.51 -3.54 8.79
CA GLU A 178 25.13 -2.55 7.91
C GLU A 178 24.18 -2.09 6.78
N LEU A 179 23.41 -2.99 6.19
CA LEU A 179 22.38 -2.64 5.21
C LEU A 179 21.30 -1.74 5.82
N SER A 180 20.96 -1.97 7.09
CA SER A 180 20.00 -1.12 7.81
C SER A 180 20.58 0.25 8.13
N ASN A 181 21.87 0.33 8.52
CA ASN A 181 22.57 1.59 8.76
C ASN A 181 22.72 2.42 7.46
N LEU A 182 22.94 1.76 6.32
CA LEU A 182 22.95 2.41 4.99
C LEU A 182 21.58 3.00 4.65
N ALA A 183 20.49 2.27 4.91
CA ALA A 183 19.14 2.75 4.68
C ALA A 183 18.80 3.95 5.58
N ASP A 184 19.13 3.88 6.87
CA ASP A 184 18.94 4.97 7.83
C ASP A 184 19.69 6.24 7.41
N ALA A 185 20.94 6.12 6.95
CA ALA A 185 21.74 7.24 6.48
C ALA A 185 21.15 7.89 5.21
N ILE A 186 20.65 7.07 4.28
CA ILE A 186 19.99 7.57 3.05
C ILE A 186 18.68 8.29 3.40
N LEU A 187 17.86 7.72 4.31
CA LEU A 187 16.62 8.35 4.76
C LEU A 187 16.88 9.69 5.47
N ASP A 188 17.90 9.76 6.30
CA ASP A 188 18.26 10.98 7.01
C ASP A 188 18.75 12.08 6.07
N TYR A 189 19.60 11.72 5.11
CA TYR A 189 20.06 12.65 4.07
C TYR A 189 18.89 13.18 3.22
N ALA A 190 18.00 12.28 2.77
CA ALA A 190 16.83 12.65 1.98
C ALA A 190 15.86 13.54 2.77
N LEU A 191 15.67 13.27 4.07
CA LEU A 191 14.86 14.09 4.96
C LEU A 191 15.40 15.50 5.08
N ASN A 192 16.70 15.65 5.36
CA ASN A 192 17.33 16.95 5.52
C ASN A 192 17.28 17.77 4.23
N LEU A 193 17.55 17.15 3.08
CA LEU A 193 17.46 17.79 1.77
C LEU A 193 16.04 18.26 1.44
N SER A 194 15.06 17.38 1.63
CA SER A 194 13.64 17.69 1.35
C SER A 194 13.11 18.78 2.28
N ARG A 195 13.51 18.75 3.56
CA ARG A 195 13.15 19.76 4.55
C ARG A 195 13.70 21.14 4.18
N GLN A 196 14.98 21.22 3.82
CA GLN A 196 15.60 22.47 3.40
C GLN A 196 14.88 23.09 2.19
N GLN A 197 14.49 22.29 1.20
CA GLN A 197 13.74 22.75 0.04
C GLN A 197 12.35 23.29 0.40
N LEU A 198 11.65 22.61 1.31
CA LEU A 198 10.30 23.02 1.75
C LEU A 198 10.33 24.21 2.69
N ASP A 199 11.31 24.28 3.60
CA ASP A 199 11.49 25.44 4.48
C ASP A 199 11.71 26.72 3.68
N ASN A 200 12.49 26.67 2.58
CA ASN A 200 12.67 27.79 1.67
C ASN A 200 11.37 28.19 0.93
N ARG A 201 10.46 27.24 0.71
CA ARG A 201 9.20 27.49 -0.02
C ARG A 201 8.07 27.97 0.88
N TYR A 202 7.90 27.36 2.05
CA TYR A 202 6.71 27.51 2.88
C TYR A 202 7.03 28.01 4.31
N GLY A 203 8.31 28.21 4.64
CA GLY A 203 8.76 28.42 6.02
C GLY A 203 8.82 27.12 6.83
N SER A 204 9.48 27.16 7.97
CA SER A 204 9.62 26.01 8.86
C SER A 204 8.35 25.78 9.70
N PRO A 205 7.92 24.53 9.88
CA PRO A 205 6.70 24.22 10.64
C PRO A 205 6.86 24.56 12.11
N GLN A 206 5.86 25.24 12.68
CA GLN A 206 5.85 25.78 14.05
C GLN A 206 4.64 25.36 14.83
N ILE A 207 4.79 25.34 16.15
CA ILE A 207 3.74 25.07 17.13
C ILE A 207 3.69 26.26 18.08
N THR A 208 2.49 26.71 18.39
CA THR A 208 2.28 27.74 19.44
C THR A 208 1.61 27.08 20.63
N ASP A 209 2.26 27.11 21.80
CA ASP A 209 1.71 26.56 23.03
C ASP A 209 0.60 27.48 23.60
N ALA A 210 -0.10 27.00 24.63
CA ALA A 210 -1.17 27.76 25.31
C ALA A 210 -0.69 29.07 25.95
N ARG A 211 0.62 29.29 26.06
CA ARG A 211 1.23 30.52 26.60
C ARG A 211 1.76 31.43 25.49
N GLY A 212 1.47 31.10 24.21
CA GLY A 212 1.92 31.86 23.04
C GLY A 212 3.39 31.64 22.65
N ARG A 213 4.10 30.67 23.25
CA ARG A 213 5.52 30.39 22.87
C ARG A 213 5.57 29.55 21.61
N ILE A 214 6.40 29.99 20.68
CA ILE A 214 6.61 29.33 19.39
C ILE A 214 7.79 28.34 19.52
N SER A 215 7.59 27.13 19.03
CA SER A 215 8.61 26.10 18.89
C SER A 215 8.49 25.40 17.55
N SER A 216 9.56 24.74 17.09
CA SER A 216 9.53 23.98 15.85
C SER A 216 8.71 22.70 16.01
N ALA A 217 7.88 22.39 15.03
CA ALA A 217 7.22 21.09 14.96
C ALA A 217 8.24 20.00 14.57
N GLU A 218 8.13 18.85 15.23
CA GLU A 218 9.01 17.70 15.04
C GLU A 218 8.45 16.75 13.96
N PHE A 219 9.35 16.03 13.28
CA PHE A 219 9.00 14.98 12.34
C PHE A 219 9.85 13.75 12.57
N CYS A 220 9.26 12.57 12.39
CA CYS A 220 9.95 11.29 12.58
C CYS A 220 9.57 10.30 11.48
N ILE A 221 10.56 9.61 10.94
CA ILE A 221 10.41 8.45 10.07
C ILE A 221 10.49 7.21 10.94
N VAL A 222 9.38 6.53 11.13
CA VAL A 222 9.31 5.27 11.88
C VAL A 222 9.47 4.11 10.91
N ALA A 223 10.50 3.32 11.11
CA ALA A 223 10.74 2.08 10.38
C ALA A 223 10.04 0.91 11.06
N LEU A 224 9.40 0.09 10.26
CA LEU A 224 8.77 -1.18 10.64
C LEU A 224 9.48 -2.35 9.93
N GLY A 225 8.96 -3.55 10.09
CA GLY A 225 9.43 -4.73 9.38
C GLY A 225 10.93 -5.00 9.55
N LYS A 226 11.62 -5.38 8.47
CA LYS A 226 13.05 -5.72 8.49
C LYS A 226 13.95 -4.52 8.83
N LEU A 227 13.61 -3.32 8.35
CA LEU A 227 14.37 -2.13 8.72
C LEU A 227 14.19 -1.78 10.20
N GLY A 228 12.97 -1.93 10.72
CA GLY A 228 12.67 -1.68 12.13
C GLY A 228 13.44 -2.59 13.08
N SER A 229 13.59 -3.87 12.75
CA SER A 229 14.39 -4.84 13.51
C SER A 229 15.90 -4.81 13.22
N ARG A 230 16.39 -3.96 12.31
CA ARG A 230 17.78 -3.92 11.81
C ARG A 230 18.21 -5.22 11.11
N GLU A 231 17.27 -5.85 10.43
CA GLU A 231 17.46 -7.10 9.69
C GLU A 231 17.23 -6.92 8.18
N LEU A 232 17.60 -5.75 7.61
CA LEU A 232 17.34 -5.41 6.20
C LEU A 232 18.14 -6.29 5.24
N ASN A 233 17.53 -6.71 4.13
CA ASN A 233 18.19 -7.43 3.04
C ASN A 233 18.57 -6.49 1.89
N TYR A 234 19.32 -7.03 0.90
CA TYR A 234 19.80 -6.29 -0.26
C TYR A 234 18.66 -5.69 -1.13
N ALA A 235 17.58 -6.42 -1.32
CA ALA A 235 16.45 -6.00 -2.16
C ALA A 235 15.13 -5.84 -1.40
N SER A 236 15.19 -5.60 -0.08
CA SER A 236 14.01 -5.33 0.75
C SER A 236 13.39 -3.98 0.43
N ASP A 237 12.06 -3.93 0.52
CA ASP A 237 11.34 -2.67 0.64
C ASP A 237 11.55 -2.09 2.05
N LEU A 238 11.38 -0.78 2.19
CA LEU A 238 11.39 -0.10 3.48
C LEU A 238 9.94 0.15 3.91
N ASP A 239 9.50 -0.53 4.97
CA ASP A 239 8.19 -0.32 5.59
C ASP A 239 8.27 0.91 6.50
N LEU A 240 7.61 2.02 6.13
CA LEU A 240 7.73 3.30 6.82
C LEU A 240 6.38 3.89 7.24
N VAL A 241 6.40 4.58 8.39
CA VAL A 241 5.33 5.47 8.86
C VAL A 241 5.91 6.84 9.16
N PHE A 242 5.23 7.91 8.72
CA PHE A 242 5.67 9.28 8.95
C PHE A 242 4.81 9.92 10.04
N LEU A 243 5.47 10.40 11.10
CA LEU A 243 4.82 11.07 12.22
C LEU A 243 5.29 12.52 12.34
N PHE A 244 4.39 13.42 12.71
CA PHE A 244 4.73 14.77 13.16
C PHE A 244 4.10 15.08 14.52
N SER A 245 4.68 16.07 15.22
CA SER A 245 4.30 16.31 16.62
C SER A 245 2.88 16.85 16.76
N ASP A 246 2.60 18.01 16.17
CA ASP A 246 1.39 18.78 16.43
C ASP A 246 0.95 19.59 15.22
N GLU A 247 -0.34 19.92 15.20
CA GLU A 247 -0.90 20.87 14.24
C GLU A 247 -0.39 22.29 14.51
N GLY A 248 -0.35 23.11 13.47
CA GLY A 248 0.14 24.48 13.52
C GLY A 248 0.29 25.04 12.11
N LEU A 249 1.02 26.13 11.99
CA LEU A 249 1.34 26.81 10.73
C LEU A 249 2.85 26.89 10.55
N THR A 250 3.31 26.96 9.32
CA THR A 250 4.71 27.26 9.03
C THR A 250 5.02 28.71 9.38
N SER A 251 6.30 29.05 9.59
CA SER A 251 6.76 30.43 9.81
C SER A 251 6.44 31.33 8.63
N ALA A 252 6.21 32.61 8.89
CA ALA A 252 6.13 33.62 7.82
C ALA A 252 7.50 33.78 7.14
N GLY A 253 7.54 33.91 5.80
CA GLY A 253 8.78 34.18 5.05
C GLY A 253 9.15 33.14 4.00
N GLY A 254 8.39 32.08 3.84
CA GLY A 254 8.54 31.15 2.70
C GLY A 254 8.14 31.83 1.38
N SER A 255 8.82 31.50 0.28
CA SER A 255 8.59 32.11 -1.04
C SER A 255 7.18 31.90 -1.60
N ARG A 256 6.43 30.93 -1.05
CA ARG A 256 5.06 30.56 -1.44
C ARG A 256 4.01 30.76 -0.33
N GLY A 257 4.35 31.49 0.74
CA GLY A 257 3.46 31.75 1.88
C GLY A 257 3.33 30.59 2.85
N GLN A 258 2.59 30.86 3.95
CA GLN A 258 2.37 29.90 5.02
C GLN A 258 1.40 28.81 4.62
N ILE A 259 1.64 27.59 5.15
CA ILE A 259 0.74 26.44 5.04
C ILE A 259 0.60 25.79 6.42
N THR A 260 -0.39 24.89 6.59
CA THR A 260 -0.54 24.12 7.82
C THR A 260 0.60 23.12 8.01
N ASN A 261 0.93 22.76 9.26
CA ASN A 261 1.93 21.73 9.55
C ASN A 261 1.57 20.40 8.86
N ARG A 262 0.29 20.06 8.81
CA ARG A 262 -0.20 18.85 8.12
C ARG A 262 0.14 18.88 6.64
N GLU A 263 -0.17 19.96 5.95
CA GLU A 263 0.16 20.11 4.52
C GLU A 263 1.68 20.08 4.30
N TYR A 264 2.43 20.74 5.17
CA TYR A 264 3.89 20.76 5.09
C TYR A 264 4.47 19.34 5.23
N PHE A 265 4.03 18.58 6.27
CA PHE A 265 4.59 17.25 6.51
C PHE A 265 4.12 16.19 5.52
N VAL A 266 2.93 16.33 4.94
CA VAL A 266 2.51 15.49 3.80
C VAL A 266 3.39 15.78 2.58
N LYS A 267 3.62 17.05 2.24
CA LYS A 267 4.54 17.45 1.15
C LYS A 267 5.98 16.98 1.42
N LEU A 268 6.42 17.00 2.68
CA LEU A 268 7.74 16.49 3.08
C LEU A 268 7.84 14.98 2.84
N ALA A 269 6.82 14.22 3.23
CA ALA A 269 6.75 12.79 2.97
C ALA A 269 6.73 12.47 1.46
N GLU A 270 5.97 13.22 0.66
CA GLU A 270 5.95 13.09 -0.80
C GLU A 270 7.31 13.39 -1.44
N ALA A 271 7.97 14.46 -1.01
CA ALA A 271 9.29 14.82 -1.50
C ALA A 271 10.33 13.74 -1.16
N LEU A 272 10.30 13.22 0.07
CA LEU A 272 11.17 12.15 0.53
C LEU A 272 10.93 10.85 -0.28
N LEU A 273 9.66 10.46 -0.48
CA LEU A 273 9.30 9.31 -1.32
C LEU A 273 9.87 9.47 -2.73
N ARG A 274 9.75 10.65 -3.33
CA ARG A 274 10.28 10.94 -4.67
C ARG A 274 11.79 10.79 -4.71
N VAL A 275 12.51 11.43 -3.79
CA VAL A 275 13.99 11.41 -3.76
C VAL A 275 14.55 10.00 -3.55
N VAL A 276 13.88 9.16 -2.74
CA VAL A 276 14.37 7.82 -2.41
C VAL A 276 13.90 6.75 -3.39
N SER A 277 12.66 6.87 -3.93
CA SER A 277 12.02 5.79 -4.70
C SER A 277 11.88 6.08 -6.19
N GLU A 278 12.28 7.25 -6.68
CA GLU A 278 12.21 7.57 -8.11
C GLU A 278 13.19 6.66 -8.89
N PRO A 279 12.71 5.91 -9.91
CA PRO A 279 13.55 5.05 -10.70
C PRO A 279 14.56 5.85 -11.54
N THR A 280 15.81 5.41 -11.54
CA THR A 280 16.89 5.94 -12.39
C THR A 280 17.38 4.87 -13.36
N GLY A 281 18.32 5.18 -14.23
CA GLY A 281 19.03 4.19 -15.05
C GLY A 281 19.74 3.11 -14.21
N GLU A 282 20.07 3.42 -12.96
CA GLU A 282 20.67 2.50 -11.99
C GLU A 282 19.65 1.88 -11.00
N GLY A 283 18.34 2.08 -11.22
CA GLY A 283 17.27 1.74 -10.29
C GLY A 283 16.99 2.84 -9.28
N ALA A 284 16.09 2.62 -8.35
CA ALA A 284 15.83 3.51 -7.21
C ALA A 284 16.81 3.23 -6.06
N ALA A 285 17.01 4.22 -5.17
CA ALA A 285 17.77 3.97 -3.93
C ALA A 285 17.06 2.90 -3.11
N TYR A 286 15.77 3.07 -2.80
CA TYR A 286 14.92 2.04 -2.19
C TYR A 286 13.48 2.15 -2.69
N ARG A 287 12.77 1.03 -2.67
CA ARG A 287 11.31 1.01 -2.72
C ARG A 287 10.79 1.23 -1.31
N ILE A 288 9.81 2.12 -1.15
CA ILE A 288 9.22 2.43 0.15
C ILE A 288 7.77 1.92 0.16
N ASP A 289 7.43 1.18 1.23
CA ASP A 289 6.07 0.72 1.50
C ASP A 289 5.50 1.50 2.68
N VAL A 290 4.45 2.25 2.43
CA VAL A 290 3.75 3.06 3.44
C VAL A 290 2.37 2.50 3.79
N ARG A 291 2.07 1.25 3.40
CA ARG A 291 0.75 0.63 3.64
C ARG A 291 0.45 0.30 5.10
N LEU A 292 1.49 0.24 5.94
CA LEU A 292 1.37 0.01 7.38
C LEU A 292 1.06 1.27 8.19
N ARG A 293 0.89 2.44 7.53
CA ARG A 293 0.50 3.66 8.22
C ARG A 293 -0.94 3.59 8.71
N PRO A 294 -1.35 4.42 9.71
CA PRO A 294 -2.73 4.49 10.16
C PRO A 294 -3.71 4.61 8.98
N HIS A 295 -4.76 3.81 9.00
CA HIS A 295 -5.74 3.66 7.91
C HIS A 295 -5.18 3.10 6.58
N GLY A 296 -3.98 2.53 6.57
CA GLY A 296 -3.40 1.87 5.42
C GLY A 296 -3.26 2.79 4.20
N ARG A 297 -3.71 2.34 3.04
CA ARG A 297 -3.63 3.12 1.79
C ARG A 297 -4.50 4.38 1.80
N ASP A 298 -5.52 4.38 2.62
CA ASP A 298 -6.50 5.46 2.71
C ASP A 298 -6.08 6.54 3.71
N GLY A 299 -5.05 6.25 4.52
CA GLY A 299 -4.46 7.17 5.47
C GLY A 299 -3.59 8.26 4.82
N ALA A 300 -3.51 9.44 5.48
CA ALA A 300 -2.57 10.49 5.11
C ALA A 300 -1.14 9.94 5.12
N LEU A 301 -0.27 10.47 4.25
CA LEU A 301 1.13 10.04 4.21
C LEU A 301 1.86 10.35 5.53
N ALA A 302 1.55 11.48 6.16
CA ALA A 302 2.08 11.86 7.46
C ALA A 302 0.93 12.10 8.45
N CYS A 303 1.02 11.54 9.65
CA CYS A 303 0.00 11.64 10.69
C CYS A 303 0.53 12.42 11.89
N ALA A 304 -0.34 13.22 12.54
CA ALA A 304 -0.03 13.81 13.85
C ALA A 304 0.12 12.70 14.90
N LEU A 305 1.00 12.93 15.89
CA LEU A 305 1.25 12.00 17.00
C LEU A 305 -0.05 11.52 17.65
N ASP A 306 -0.94 12.46 18.00
CA ASP A 306 -2.19 12.15 18.68
C ASP A 306 -3.18 11.35 17.83
N GLU A 307 -3.20 11.60 16.52
CA GLU A 307 -4.04 10.86 15.58
C GLU A 307 -3.52 9.42 15.40
N ALA A 308 -2.22 9.27 15.17
CA ALA A 308 -1.59 7.98 15.04
C ALA A 308 -1.74 7.12 16.32
N ALA A 309 -1.47 7.71 17.48
CA ALA A 309 -1.61 7.01 18.75
C ALA A 309 -3.04 6.53 18.99
N ARG A 310 -4.04 7.40 18.78
CA ARG A 310 -5.46 7.02 18.89
C ARG A 310 -5.85 5.91 17.93
N TYR A 311 -5.34 5.94 16.70
CA TYR A 311 -5.60 4.86 15.75
C TYR A 311 -5.13 3.52 16.31
N TYR A 312 -3.87 3.43 16.76
CA TYR A 312 -3.33 2.19 17.32
C TYR A 312 -3.94 1.79 18.67
N GLU A 313 -4.40 2.74 19.45
CA GLU A 313 -5.11 2.49 20.72
C GLU A 313 -6.51 1.91 20.49
N GLN A 314 -7.24 2.35 19.46
CA GLN A 314 -8.68 2.11 19.33
C GLN A 314 -9.08 1.30 18.08
N ASN A 315 -8.40 1.47 16.93
CA ASN A 315 -8.88 1.02 15.64
C ASN A 315 -7.97 -0.02 14.96
N ALA A 316 -6.69 -0.11 15.39
CA ALA A 316 -5.72 -0.99 14.73
C ALA A 316 -6.07 -2.47 14.89
N GLN A 317 -5.91 -3.22 13.83
CA GLN A 317 -6.05 -4.67 13.81
C GLN A 317 -4.87 -5.34 14.51
N GLU A 318 -5.05 -6.57 15.00
CA GLU A 318 -4.01 -7.31 15.73
C GLU A 318 -2.70 -7.48 14.92
N TRP A 319 -2.79 -7.66 13.60
CA TRP A 319 -1.61 -7.76 12.74
C TRP A 319 -0.85 -6.43 12.57
N GLU A 320 -1.54 -5.28 12.68
CA GLU A 320 -0.90 -3.96 12.68
C GLU A 320 -0.17 -3.72 13.99
N LEU A 321 -0.77 -4.12 15.11
CA LEU A 321 -0.12 -4.09 16.43
C LEU A 321 1.10 -5.02 16.46
N GLN A 322 1.01 -6.20 15.84
CA GLN A 322 2.15 -7.10 15.69
C GLN A 322 3.28 -6.48 14.87
N ALA A 323 2.99 -5.71 13.83
CA ALA A 323 4.01 -5.00 13.04
C ALA A 323 4.78 -3.96 13.89
N LEU A 324 4.14 -3.34 14.88
CA LEU A 324 4.76 -2.38 15.79
C LEU A 324 5.80 -3.01 16.76
N ILE A 325 5.84 -4.33 16.93
CA ILE A 325 6.88 -5.01 17.72
C ILE A 325 8.28 -4.63 17.21
N ARG A 326 8.40 -4.41 15.91
CA ARG A 326 9.64 -4.06 15.22
C ARG A 326 9.81 -2.57 14.94
N ALA A 327 8.95 -1.71 15.53
CA ALA A 327 9.01 -0.28 15.26
C ALA A 327 10.23 0.39 15.91
N ARG A 328 10.86 1.32 15.17
CA ARG A 328 11.88 2.24 15.69
C ARG A 328 11.95 3.52 14.85
N ALA A 329 12.53 4.58 15.39
CA ALA A 329 12.89 5.74 14.58
C ALA A 329 14.07 5.43 13.65
N ALA A 330 13.91 5.63 12.36
CA ALA A 330 14.97 5.51 11.35
C ALA A 330 15.64 6.87 11.09
N ALA A 331 14.88 7.96 11.00
CA ALA A 331 15.39 9.32 10.83
C ALA A 331 14.47 10.35 11.51
N GLY A 332 14.97 11.58 11.71
CA GLY A 332 14.22 12.66 12.36
C GLY A 332 14.21 12.56 13.89
N SER A 333 13.12 13.05 14.54
CA SER A 333 13.05 13.21 15.99
C SER A 333 12.86 11.89 16.73
N GLN A 334 13.90 11.46 17.46
CA GLN A 334 13.83 10.34 18.39
C GLN A 334 12.87 10.59 19.58
N PRO A 335 12.82 11.80 20.19
CA PRO A 335 11.85 12.11 21.24
C PRO A 335 10.40 11.96 20.78
N LEU A 336 10.08 12.36 19.55
CA LEU A 336 8.73 12.19 18.99
C LEU A 336 8.35 10.71 18.91
N TYR A 337 9.25 9.87 18.40
CA TYR A 337 9.04 8.43 18.39
C TYR A 337 8.87 7.85 19.79
N ALA A 338 9.69 8.28 20.77
CA ALA A 338 9.59 7.79 22.14
C ALA A 338 8.20 8.08 22.75
N ARG A 339 7.64 9.28 22.52
CA ARG A 339 6.27 9.64 22.95
C ARG A 339 5.22 8.74 22.28
N PHE A 340 5.36 8.50 20.99
CA PHE A 340 4.48 7.58 20.26
C PHE A 340 4.55 6.15 20.82
N ALA A 341 5.76 5.60 20.94
CA ALA A 341 5.99 4.25 21.45
C ALA A 341 5.42 4.07 22.87
N GLN A 342 5.61 5.06 23.76
CA GLN A 342 5.08 5.03 25.12
C GLN A 342 3.56 4.91 25.14
N ARG A 343 2.86 5.58 24.25
CA ARG A 343 1.39 5.53 24.15
C ARG A 343 0.87 4.20 23.66
N VAL A 344 1.52 3.61 22.65
CA VAL A 344 0.99 2.41 21.97
C VAL A 344 1.48 1.09 22.57
N ILE A 345 2.55 1.10 23.39
CA ILE A 345 3.20 -0.11 23.90
C ILE A 345 2.27 -1.02 24.70
N GLY A 346 1.33 -0.44 25.45
CA GLY A 346 0.33 -1.18 26.24
C GLY A 346 -0.67 -1.94 25.37
N ARG A 347 -0.90 -1.50 24.15
CA ARG A 347 -1.76 -2.19 23.17
C ARG A 347 -1.00 -3.27 22.41
N VAL A 348 0.29 -3.04 22.13
CA VAL A 348 1.16 -4.04 21.47
C VAL A 348 1.43 -5.22 22.39
N PHE A 349 1.75 -4.93 23.67
CA PHE A 349 2.09 -5.95 24.67
C PHE A 349 1.08 -5.91 25.81
N ARG A 350 -0.08 -6.53 25.60
CA ARG A 350 -1.17 -6.55 26.57
C ARG A 350 -0.90 -7.55 27.70
N PRO A 351 -0.90 -7.13 28.98
CA PRO A 351 -0.70 -8.04 30.10
C PRO A 351 -1.87 -8.99 30.36
N ASP A 352 -3.06 -8.62 29.91
CA ASP A 352 -4.35 -9.30 30.12
C ASP A 352 -4.65 -10.37 29.05
N ILE A 353 -3.93 -10.39 27.92
CA ILE A 353 -4.14 -11.40 26.87
C ILE A 353 -3.76 -12.80 27.36
N SER A 354 -4.60 -13.80 27.12
CA SER A 354 -4.25 -15.18 27.36
C SER A 354 -3.24 -15.68 26.32
N VAL A 355 -2.33 -16.57 26.73
CA VAL A 355 -1.34 -17.17 25.81
C VAL A 355 -2.03 -17.85 24.61
N GLY A 356 -3.08 -18.61 24.87
CA GLY A 356 -3.86 -19.29 23.82
C GLY A 356 -4.47 -18.31 22.81
N ALA A 357 -5.06 -17.18 23.27
CA ALA A 357 -5.62 -16.17 22.38
C ALA A 357 -4.54 -15.48 21.52
N ALA A 358 -3.40 -15.14 22.11
CA ALA A 358 -2.29 -14.53 21.38
C ALA A 358 -1.73 -15.47 20.29
N LEU A 359 -1.48 -16.73 20.63
CA LEU A 359 -1.01 -17.75 19.68
C LEU A 359 -2.05 -17.99 18.56
N THR A 360 -3.34 -18.04 18.90
CA THR A 360 -4.43 -18.21 17.90
C THR A 360 -4.47 -17.05 16.92
N ASN A 361 -4.35 -15.79 17.39
CA ASN A 361 -4.34 -14.61 16.52
C ASN A 361 -3.18 -14.64 15.51
N VAL A 362 -1.99 -15.01 15.96
CA VAL A 362 -0.80 -15.11 15.07
C VAL A 362 -0.94 -16.29 14.11
N ARG A 363 -1.52 -17.41 14.53
CA ARG A 363 -1.81 -18.56 13.66
C ARG A 363 -2.79 -18.19 12.54
N LEU A 364 -3.90 -17.54 12.88
CA LEU A 364 -4.88 -17.06 11.89
C LEU A 364 -4.29 -16.06 10.90
N ALA A 365 -3.41 -15.17 11.35
CA ALA A 365 -2.69 -14.26 10.47
C ALA A 365 -1.79 -15.03 9.48
N LYS A 366 -1.12 -16.11 9.92
CA LYS A 366 -0.31 -16.97 9.07
C LYS A 366 -1.15 -17.75 8.06
N GLU A 367 -2.25 -18.36 8.50
CA GLU A 367 -3.15 -19.13 7.64
C GLU A 367 -3.67 -18.29 6.46
N LYS A 368 -4.03 -17.02 6.69
CA LYS A 368 -4.40 -16.08 5.63
C LYS A 368 -3.28 -15.88 4.58
N ILE A 369 -2.03 -15.84 5.04
CA ILE A 369 -0.86 -15.72 4.17
C ILE A 369 -0.61 -17.02 3.40
N ASP A 370 -0.74 -18.18 4.04
CA ASP A 370 -0.52 -19.49 3.43
C ASP A 370 -1.55 -19.78 2.33
N VAL A 371 -2.82 -19.49 2.57
CA VAL A 371 -3.90 -19.62 1.56
C VAL A 371 -3.64 -18.77 0.32
N GLN A 372 -3.11 -17.57 0.51
CA GLN A 372 -2.76 -16.70 -0.61
C GLN A 372 -1.56 -17.22 -1.41
N ARG A 373 -0.64 -17.93 -0.76
CA ARG A 373 0.61 -18.46 -1.33
C ARG A 373 0.43 -19.77 -2.10
N GLU A 374 -0.35 -20.73 -1.60
CA GLU A 374 -0.55 -22.05 -2.26
C GLU A 374 -1.02 -21.93 -3.71
N ARG A 375 -1.49 -20.73 -4.09
CA ARG A 375 -1.96 -20.38 -5.44
C ARG A 375 -0.89 -19.77 -6.34
N GLU A 376 0.30 -19.42 -5.84
CA GLU A 376 1.21 -18.51 -6.57
C GLU A 376 2.57 -19.08 -6.95
N GLU A 377 3.11 -20.16 -6.36
CA GLU A 377 4.53 -20.52 -6.56
C GLU A 377 4.80 -21.99 -6.88
N LYS A 378 5.62 -22.19 -7.92
CA LYS A 378 6.32 -23.46 -8.20
C LYS A 378 7.72 -23.38 -7.56
N GLY A 379 8.01 -24.20 -6.55
CA GLY A 379 9.29 -24.29 -5.87
C GLY A 379 9.25 -23.91 -4.39
N PHE A 380 10.38 -24.14 -3.67
CA PHE A 380 10.48 -23.79 -2.26
C PHE A 380 10.74 -22.29 -2.07
N ASN A 381 9.85 -21.63 -1.34
CA ASN A 381 10.00 -20.22 -0.99
C ASN A 381 10.65 -20.08 0.39
N VAL A 382 11.88 -19.54 0.44
CA VAL A 382 12.65 -19.44 1.68
C VAL A 382 12.02 -18.54 2.75
N LYS A 383 11.17 -17.58 2.34
CA LYS A 383 10.49 -16.67 3.26
C LYS A 383 9.15 -17.20 3.72
N LEU A 384 8.29 -17.60 2.79
CA LEU A 384 6.90 -17.98 3.04
C LEU A 384 6.67 -19.50 3.05
N GLY A 385 7.67 -20.32 2.67
CA GLY A 385 7.62 -21.78 2.66
C GLY A 385 7.40 -22.36 4.05
N ARG A 386 6.80 -23.56 4.11
CA ARG A 386 6.72 -24.30 5.37
C ARG A 386 8.13 -24.58 5.87
N GLY A 387 8.43 -24.19 7.10
CA GLY A 387 9.79 -24.24 7.66
C GLY A 387 10.69 -23.08 7.23
N GLY A 388 10.14 -22.01 6.59
CA GLY A 388 10.91 -20.84 6.15
C GLY A 388 11.05 -19.75 7.22
N ILE A 389 11.66 -18.63 6.82
CA ILE A 389 12.01 -17.50 7.70
C ILE A 389 10.78 -17.00 8.48
N ARG A 390 9.60 -16.92 7.83
CA ARG A 390 8.39 -16.37 8.43
C ARG A 390 7.91 -17.19 9.64
N GLU A 391 8.08 -18.50 9.62
CA GLU A 391 7.72 -19.34 10.75
C GLU A 391 8.62 -19.09 11.95
N ILE A 392 9.91 -18.86 11.75
CA ILE A 392 10.84 -18.47 12.81
C ILE A 392 10.45 -17.12 13.42
N GLU A 393 10.17 -16.14 12.56
CA GLU A 393 9.71 -14.80 12.98
C GLU A 393 8.40 -14.88 13.77
N PHE A 394 7.46 -15.73 13.34
CA PHE A 394 6.17 -15.90 13.99
C PHE A 394 6.26 -16.63 15.34
N ILE A 395 7.16 -17.62 15.49
CA ILE A 395 7.44 -18.22 16.79
C ILE A 395 7.86 -17.12 17.78
N ALA A 396 8.84 -16.30 17.39
CA ALA A 396 9.35 -15.24 18.24
C ALA A 396 8.26 -14.20 18.59
N GLN A 397 7.55 -13.68 17.59
CA GLN A 397 6.53 -12.64 17.78
C GLN A 397 5.31 -13.13 18.56
N ALA A 398 4.86 -14.37 18.31
CA ALA A 398 3.71 -14.94 19.00
C ALA A 398 3.95 -15.03 20.52
N LEU A 399 5.13 -15.51 20.91
CA LEU A 399 5.52 -15.60 22.31
C LEU A 399 5.78 -14.21 22.93
N GLN A 400 6.27 -13.25 22.15
CA GLN A 400 6.42 -11.86 22.57
C GLN A 400 5.04 -11.19 22.82
N VAL A 401 4.06 -11.37 21.94
CA VAL A 401 2.71 -10.85 22.15
C VAL A 401 2.05 -11.49 23.35
N ALA A 402 2.24 -12.81 23.52
CA ALA A 402 1.63 -13.58 24.60
C ALA A 402 2.16 -13.21 25.99
N LEU A 403 3.45 -12.91 26.11
CA LEU A 403 4.14 -12.80 27.38
C LEU A 403 4.82 -11.45 27.61
N GLY A 404 5.12 -10.70 26.56
CA GLY A 404 5.84 -9.43 26.64
C GLY A 404 5.10 -8.33 27.43
N GLY A 405 3.78 -8.46 27.64
CA GLY A 405 3.02 -7.59 28.54
C GLY A 405 3.41 -7.78 30.01
N ARG A 406 3.71 -9.02 30.39
CA ARG A 406 4.08 -9.42 31.76
C ARG A 406 5.59 -9.42 31.97
N ASP A 407 6.37 -9.71 30.94
CA ASP A 407 7.83 -9.71 30.97
C ASP A 407 8.40 -8.78 29.88
N PRO A 408 8.73 -7.50 30.21
CA PRO A 408 9.32 -6.56 29.26
C PRO A 408 10.65 -7.01 28.67
N TRP A 409 11.37 -7.93 29.30
CA TRP A 409 12.62 -8.48 28.76
C TRP A 409 12.44 -9.17 27.41
N LEU A 410 11.27 -9.75 27.15
CA LEU A 410 10.94 -10.42 25.91
C LEU A 410 10.70 -9.48 24.70
N ARG A 411 10.61 -8.17 24.92
CA ARG A 411 10.28 -7.18 23.87
C ARG A 411 11.47 -6.83 22.97
N ALA A 412 12.20 -7.80 22.45
CA ALA A 412 13.33 -7.56 21.53
C ALA A 412 12.84 -7.53 20.07
N PRO A 413 13.10 -6.46 19.29
CA PRO A 413 12.66 -6.39 17.90
C PRO A 413 13.44 -7.33 16.96
N HIS A 414 14.71 -7.64 17.29
CA HIS A 414 15.58 -8.50 16.48
C HIS A 414 15.29 -9.98 16.72
N THR A 415 15.10 -10.75 15.65
CA THR A 415 14.64 -12.16 15.70
C THR A 415 15.56 -13.05 16.54
N LEU A 416 16.86 -13.06 16.27
CA LEU A 416 17.81 -13.93 17.02
C LEU A 416 17.95 -13.52 18.49
N ILE A 417 17.92 -12.21 18.80
CA ILE A 417 17.92 -11.74 20.18
C ILE A 417 16.63 -12.20 20.90
N SER A 418 15.50 -12.13 20.20
CA SER A 418 14.23 -12.62 20.73
C SER A 418 14.28 -14.11 21.03
N LEU A 419 14.79 -14.94 20.10
CA LEU A 419 14.95 -16.38 20.34
C LEU A 419 15.85 -16.67 21.56
N GLY A 420 16.96 -15.97 21.72
CA GLY A 420 17.84 -16.11 22.90
C GLY A 420 17.10 -15.78 24.21
N ARG A 421 16.35 -14.67 24.26
CA ARG A 421 15.56 -14.28 25.42
C ARG A 421 14.42 -15.26 25.74
N LEU A 422 13.81 -15.85 24.72
CA LEU A 422 12.80 -16.90 24.89
C LEU A 422 13.42 -18.18 25.48
N THR A 423 14.65 -18.52 25.10
CA THR A 423 15.40 -19.65 25.68
C THR A 423 15.76 -19.39 27.15
N GLU A 424 16.21 -18.19 27.48
CA GLU A 424 16.49 -17.79 28.89
C GLU A 424 15.27 -17.90 29.80
N ARG A 425 14.06 -17.78 29.24
CA ARG A 425 12.77 -17.97 29.93
C ARG A 425 12.21 -19.39 29.83
N ALA A 426 12.95 -20.33 29.25
CA ALA A 426 12.55 -21.72 29.00
C ALA A 426 11.25 -21.86 28.18
N LEU A 427 10.95 -20.88 27.34
CA LEU A 427 9.78 -20.88 26.45
C LEU A 427 10.03 -21.67 25.17
N ILE A 428 11.29 -21.74 24.76
CA ILE A 428 11.83 -22.68 23.77
C ILE A 428 13.05 -23.37 24.39
N THR A 429 13.33 -24.60 23.96
CA THR A 429 14.48 -25.36 24.45
C THR A 429 15.79 -24.87 23.83
N GLU A 430 16.93 -25.17 24.45
CA GLU A 430 18.26 -24.87 23.87
C GLU A 430 18.45 -25.53 22.51
N SER A 431 17.96 -26.77 22.35
CA SER A 431 18.03 -27.48 21.08
C SER A 431 17.21 -26.75 19.98
N GLU A 432 15.99 -26.30 20.30
CA GLU A 432 15.17 -25.51 19.36
C GLU A 432 15.82 -24.16 19.04
N HIS A 433 16.39 -23.48 20.03
CA HIS A 433 17.14 -22.26 19.83
C HIS A 433 18.30 -22.44 18.84
N SER A 434 19.11 -23.50 19.02
CA SER A 434 20.20 -23.80 18.08
C SER A 434 19.69 -24.07 16.68
N GLN A 435 18.69 -24.96 16.56
CA GLN A 435 18.06 -25.31 15.26
C GLN A 435 17.42 -24.13 14.54
N LEU A 436 16.65 -23.30 15.27
CA LEU A 436 16.02 -22.11 14.71
C LEU A 436 17.03 -21.04 14.29
N SER A 437 18.09 -20.85 15.09
CA SER A 437 19.15 -19.89 14.79
C SER A 437 19.99 -20.33 13.58
N GLU A 438 20.37 -21.61 13.50
CA GLU A 438 21.08 -22.18 12.35
C GLU A 438 20.23 -22.08 11.06
N ALA A 439 18.94 -22.44 11.15
CA ALA A 439 18.00 -22.31 10.03
C ALA A 439 17.85 -20.85 9.62
N TYR A 440 17.72 -19.91 10.56
CA TYR A 440 17.61 -18.49 10.26
C TYR A 440 18.84 -17.97 9.51
N HIS A 441 20.05 -18.31 9.98
CA HIS A 441 21.29 -17.94 9.28
C HIS A 441 21.37 -18.52 7.87
N PHE A 442 21.00 -19.79 7.70
CA PHE A 442 21.01 -20.47 6.42
C PHE A 442 20.02 -19.83 5.44
N TRP A 443 18.77 -19.63 5.88
CA TRP A 443 17.72 -19.01 5.05
C TRP A 443 18.05 -17.58 4.65
N ARG A 444 18.60 -16.79 5.55
CA ARG A 444 18.97 -15.41 5.28
C ARG A 444 20.14 -15.33 4.30
N ALA A 445 21.17 -16.19 4.45
CA ALA A 445 22.26 -16.28 3.49
C ALA A 445 21.75 -16.68 2.09
N LEU A 446 20.85 -17.66 2.01
CA LEU A 446 20.23 -18.08 0.76
C LEU A 446 19.39 -16.96 0.13
N GLU A 447 18.59 -16.26 0.93
CA GLU A 447 17.82 -15.10 0.48
C GLU A 447 18.74 -14.02 -0.11
N HIS A 448 19.90 -13.74 0.49
CA HIS A 448 20.91 -12.82 -0.04
C HIS A 448 21.43 -13.27 -1.42
N ARG A 449 21.75 -14.54 -1.62
CA ARG A 449 22.25 -15.07 -2.90
C ARG A 449 21.18 -14.94 -4.00
N LEU A 450 19.93 -15.28 -3.68
CA LEU A 450 18.80 -15.17 -4.62
C LEU A 450 18.52 -13.71 -5.03
N GLN A 451 18.57 -12.79 -4.06
CA GLN A 451 18.30 -11.37 -4.32
C GLN A 451 19.41 -10.70 -5.13
N MET A 452 20.66 -11.04 -4.86
CA MET A 452 21.81 -10.40 -5.50
C MET A 452 22.11 -10.90 -6.90
N GLU A 453 21.43 -11.93 -7.36
CA GLU A 453 21.54 -12.36 -8.77
C GLU A 453 21.09 -11.25 -9.74
N HIS A 454 19.93 -10.63 -9.49
CA HIS A 454 19.35 -9.60 -10.34
C HIS A 454 18.88 -8.33 -9.60
N GLY A 455 19.12 -8.22 -8.30
CA GLY A 455 18.62 -7.11 -7.48
C GLY A 455 17.11 -7.12 -7.27
N LEU A 456 16.47 -8.27 -7.44
CA LEU A 456 15.02 -8.45 -7.33
C LEU A 456 14.64 -9.03 -5.98
N GLN A 457 13.46 -8.66 -5.49
CA GLN A 457 12.87 -9.22 -4.28
C GLN A 457 12.32 -10.63 -4.58
N THR A 458 13.22 -11.59 -4.77
CA THR A 458 12.89 -12.99 -5.00
C THR A 458 13.21 -13.84 -3.76
N HIS A 459 12.38 -14.86 -3.52
CA HIS A 459 12.48 -15.76 -2.38
C HIS A 459 12.40 -17.24 -2.79
N SER A 460 12.16 -17.53 -4.06
CA SER A 460 11.95 -18.89 -4.56
C SER A 460 13.23 -19.50 -5.07
N VAL A 461 13.58 -20.67 -4.51
CA VAL A 461 14.70 -21.48 -4.99
C VAL A 461 14.38 -22.01 -6.36
N PRO A 462 15.25 -21.87 -7.39
CA PRO A 462 15.00 -22.36 -8.73
C PRO A 462 14.68 -23.86 -8.76
N ILE A 463 13.72 -24.23 -9.63
CA ILE A 463 13.37 -25.64 -9.90
C ILE A 463 14.34 -26.24 -10.94
N ASP A 464 14.75 -25.39 -11.90
CA ASP A 464 15.71 -25.79 -12.93
C ASP A 464 17.02 -26.27 -12.28
N ARG A 465 17.47 -27.46 -12.67
CA ARG A 465 18.62 -28.15 -12.05
C ARG A 465 19.91 -27.33 -12.18
N VAL A 466 20.16 -26.73 -13.34
CA VAL A 466 21.41 -25.98 -13.59
C VAL A 466 21.44 -24.72 -12.72
N ARG A 467 20.35 -23.97 -12.71
CA ARG A 467 20.23 -22.76 -11.85
C ARG A 467 20.27 -23.12 -10.37
N ARG A 468 19.63 -24.22 -9.98
CA ARG A 468 19.64 -24.70 -8.59
C ARG A 468 21.02 -25.11 -8.14
N GLU A 469 21.79 -25.80 -8.98
CA GLU A 469 23.19 -26.15 -8.71
C GLU A 469 24.09 -24.90 -8.60
N LEU A 470 23.85 -23.88 -9.44
CA LEU A 470 24.55 -22.60 -9.30
C LEU A 470 24.26 -21.92 -7.96
N VAL A 471 23.01 -21.94 -7.49
CA VAL A 471 22.65 -21.45 -6.16
C VAL A 471 23.36 -22.27 -5.07
N ALA A 472 23.38 -23.61 -5.17
CA ALA A 472 24.12 -24.47 -4.23
C ALA A 472 25.60 -24.09 -4.16
N ARG A 473 26.25 -23.90 -5.33
CA ARG A 473 27.66 -23.45 -5.38
C ARG A 473 27.85 -22.05 -4.78
N ARG A 474 26.94 -21.12 -5.01
CA ARG A 474 26.94 -19.79 -4.38
C ARG A 474 26.71 -19.84 -2.87
N MET A 475 26.08 -20.90 -2.37
CA MET A 475 25.98 -21.22 -0.94
C MET A 475 27.20 -21.96 -0.38
N ASN A 476 28.24 -22.17 -1.24
CA ASN A 476 29.50 -22.86 -0.97
C ASN A 476 29.38 -24.38 -0.75
N PHE A 477 28.34 -24.98 -1.31
CA PHE A 477 28.35 -26.42 -1.54
C PHE A 477 29.24 -26.73 -2.77
N SER A 478 30.12 -27.69 -2.67
CA SER A 478 31.14 -27.99 -3.68
C SER A 478 31.28 -29.50 -3.93
N GLY A 479 31.89 -29.87 -5.05
CA GLY A 479 32.04 -31.28 -5.46
C GLY A 479 30.85 -31.75 -6.32
N ASP A 480 30.83 -33.02 -6.64
CA ASP A 480 29.85 -33.65 -7.53
C ASP A 480 28.46 -33.75 -6.86
N ASP A 481 28.44 -33.84 -5.54
CA ASP A 481 27.22 -33.94 -4.72
C ASP A 481 26.66 -32.58 -4.21
N ALA A 482 27.22 -31.45 -4.65
CA ALA A 482 26.90 -30.12 -4.14
C ALA A 482 25.38 -29.82 -4.17
N LEU A 483 24.66 -30.23 -5.22
CA LEU A 483 23.21 -30.04 -5.31
C LEU A 483 22.46 -30.91 -4.31
N ASN A 484 22.85 -32.18 -4.17
CA ASN A 484 22.23 -33.10 -3.21
C ASN A 484 22.42 -32.63 -1.77
N ASP A 485 23.64 -32.22 -1.39
CA ASP A 485 23.96 -31.72 -0.07
C ASP A 485 23.18 -30.43 0.26
N PHE A 486 23.03 -29.56 -0.73
CA PHE A 486 22.20 -28.37 -0.61
C PHE A 486 20.72 -28.71 -0.35
N ASP A 487 20.16 -29.66 -1.11
CA ASP A 487 18.76 -30.10 -0.96
C ASP A 487 18.51 -30.81 0.39
N VAL A 488 19.47 -31.57 0.86
CA VAL A 488 19.44 -32.18 2.20
C VAL A 488 19.45 -31.09 3.28
N ALA A 489 20.32 -30.09 3.17
CA ALA A 489 20.36 -28.96 4.11
C ALA A 489 19.05 -28.17 4.13
N LEU A 490 18.47 -27.88 2.95
CA LEU A 490 17.14 -27.26 2.84
C LEU A 490 16.07 -28.05 3.62
N THR A 491 16.05 -29.37 3.43
CA THR A 491 15.06 -30.27 4.05
C THR A 491 15.22 -30.30 5.58
N ILE A 492 16.46 -30.41 6.07
CA ILE A 492 16.76 -30.45 7.51
C ILE A 492 16.29 -29.15 8.18
N HIS A 493 16.68 -27.99 7.64
CA HIS A 493 16.31 -26.70 8.24
C HIS A 493 14.81 -26.48 8.21
N ALA A 494 14.13 -26.79 7.08
CA ALA A 494 12.68 -26.68 6.98
C ALA A 494 11.95 -27.59 7.98
N THR A 495 12.40 -28.81 8.15
CA THR A 495 11.82 -29.79 9.10
C THR A 495 11.98 -29.32 10.55
N ASN A 496 13.17 -28.85 10.94
CA ASN A 496 13.46 -28.36 12.29
C ASN A 496 12.60 -27.15 12.65
N VAL A 497 12.52 -26.17 11.76
CA VAL A 497 11.68 -24.98 11.95
C VAL A 497 10.21 -25.36 12.09
N ARG A 498 9.72 -26.27 11.23
CA ARG A 498 8.34 -26.72 11.27
C ARG A 498 7.99 -27.44 12.55
N ALA A 499 8.86 -28.32 13.05
CA ALA A 499 8.67 -29.04 14.31
C ALA A 499 8.55 -28.07 15.50
N ALA A 500 9.44 -27.05 15.57
CA ALA A 500 9.39 -26.01 16.60
C ALA A 500 8.10 -25.18 16.49
N PHE A 501 7.71 -24.79 15.27
CA PHE A 501 6.47 -24.05 15.01
C PHE A 501 5.24 -24.85 15.50
N ASP A 502 5.10 -26.10 15.07
CA ASP A 502 3.95 -26.94 15.45
C ASP A 502 3.88 -27.14 16.96
N ARG A 503 5.02 -27.35 17.66
CA ARG A 503 5.06 -27.45 19.11
C ARG A 503 4.61 -26.17 19.81
N VAL A 504 5.12 -25.01 19.40
CA VAL A 504 4.78 -23.73 20.04
C VAL A 504 3.28 -23.44 19.86
N PHE A 505 2.74 -23.66 18.66
CA PHE A 505 1.33 -23.38 18.38
C PHE A 505 0.36 -24.46 18.86
N ALA A 506 0.82 -25.69 19.17
CA ALA A 506 0.01 -26.69 19.88
C ALA A 506 -0.37 -26.24 21.30
N LEU A 507 0.40 -25.33 21.93
CA LEU A 507 0.04 -24.74 23.23
C LEU A 507 -1.27 -23.92 23.16
N ALA A 508 -1.66 -23.42 21.98
CA ALA A 508 -2.94 -22.75 21.79
C ALA A 508 -4.12 -23.72 21.98
N ASP A 509 -3.98 -24.97 21.56
CA ASP A 509 -5.03 -25.97 21.59
C ASP A 509 -5.27 -26.58 22.99
N VAL A 510 -4.25 -26.54 23.85
CA VAL A 510 -4.33 -27.03 25.23
C VAL A 510 -4.97 -25.99 26.17
N ALA A 511 -4.81 -24.70 25.86
CA ALA A 511 -5.27 -23.58 26.72
C ALA A 511 -6.75 -23.18 26.50
N SER A 512 -7.45 -23.78 25.53
CA SER A 512 -8.86 -23.47 25.25
C SER A 512 -9.68 -24.73 24.97
N PRO A 513 -10.45 -25.22 25.97
CA PRO A 513 -11.40 -26.32 25.75
C PRO A 513 -12.48 -26.00 24.69
N ALA A 514 -12.75 -24.71 24.44
CA ALA A 514 -13.76 -24.24 23.48
C ALA A 514 -13.35 -24.40 22.00
N VAL A 515 -12.05 -24.53 21.68
CA VAL A 515 -11.58 -24.61 20.28
C VAL A 515 -11.62 -26.05 19.72
N ARG A 516 -11.73 -27.08 20.56
CA ARG A 516 -11.92 -28.48 20.08
C ARG A 516 -13.24 -28.74 19.37
N ALA A 517 -14.22 -27.84 19.53
CA ALA A 517 -15.52 -27.93 18.85
C ALA A 517 -15.52 -27.32 17.42
N ALA A 518 -14.55 -26.46 17.09
CA ALA A 518 -14.52 -25.75 15.81
C ALA A 518 -13.71 -26.44 14.70
N GLY A 519 -12.98 -27.53 15.00
CA GLY A 519 -12.13 -28.27 14.05
C GLY A 519 -12.78 -29.48 13.35
N ARG A 520 -14.05 -29.78 13.62
CA ARG A 520 -14.82 -30.73 12.83
C ARG A 520 -15.74 -29.96 11.89
N GLN A 521 -15.55 -30.14 10.58
CA GLN A 521 -16.58 -29.77 9.62
C GLN A 521 -17.89 -30.50 10.04
N PRO A 522 -18.98 -29.84 10.35
CA PRO A 522 -20.25 -30.47 10.48
C PRO A 522 -20.81 -30.75 9.08
N SER A 523 -20.93 -32.02 8.75
CA SER A 523 -21.99 -32.45 7.87
C SER A 523 -23.32 -32.08 8.54
N GLY A 524 -24.10 -31.20 7.91
CA GLY A 524 -25.52 -30.97 8.19
C GLY A 524 -25.89 -30.59 9.63
N ASP A 525 -26.51 -29.44 9.78
CA ASP A 525 -27.32 -28.98 10.92
C ASP A 525 -26.62 -28.90 12.30
N ALA A 526 -25.94 -27.80 12.55
CA ALA A 526 -25.89 -26.96 13.76
C ALA A 526 -24.62 -26.08 13.69
N VAL A 527 -24.71 -24.93 13.04
CA VAL A 527 -23.73 -23.84 13.20
C VAL A 527 -23.87 -23.36 14.64
N ALA A 528 -22.78 -23.45 15.42
CA ALA A 528 -22.71 -22.83 16.74
C ALA A 528 -22.93 -21.32 16.54
N ASP A 529 -24.05 -20.83 17.05
CA ASP A 529 -24.50 -19.44 16.97
C ASP A 529 -23.40 -18.53 17.58
N PRO A 530 -22.79 -17.58 16.81
CA PRO A 530 -21.91 -16.60 17.44
C PRO A 530 -22.76 -15.85 18.46
N ASP A 531 -22.26 -15.73 19.66
CA ASP A 531 -22.94 -15.44 20.88
C ASP A 531 -23.78 -14.14 20.80
N ALA A 532 -25.01 -14.23 20.32
CA ALA A 532 -25.97 -13.13 20.36
C ALA A 532 -26.15 -12.62 21.79
N GLY A 533 -25.96 -13.50 22.78
CA GLY A 533 -25.98 -13.18 24.20
C GLY A 533 -24.82 -12.25 24.61
N LEU A 534 -23.63 -12.40 24.00
CA LEU A 534 -22.51 -11.50 24.29
C LEU A 534 -22.81 -10.08 23.77
N ALA A 535 -23.26 -9.93 22.53
CA ALA A 535 -23.66 -8.65 21.99
C ALA A 535 -24.80 -8.01 22.82
N ALA A 536 -25.81 -8.82 23.17
CA ALA A 536 -26.95 -8.40 24.01
C ALA A 536 -26.49 -7.91 25.38
N SER A 537 -25.59 -8.61 26.06
CA SER A 537 -25.09 -8.21 27.39
C SER A 537 -24.33 -6.88 27.35
N ILE A 538 -23.59 -6.59 26.28
CA ILE A 538 -22.87 -5.32 26.13
C ILE A 538 -23.85 -4.18 25.82
N PHE A 539 -24.80 -4.40 24.90
CA PHE A 539 -25.84 -3.41 24.60
C PHE A 539 -26.72 -3.15 25.82
N LEU A 540 -27.12 -4.17 26.57
CA LEU A 540 -27.94 -4.01 27.79
C LEU A 540 -27.24 -3.12 28.80
N LYS A 541 -25.98 -3.42 29.13
CA LYS A 541 -25.16 -2.60 30.01
C LYS A 541 -25.06 -1.13 29.54
N TYR A 542 -24.98 -0.93 28.24
CA TYR A 542 -24.95 0.40 27.63
C TYR A 542 -26.29 1.11 27.78
N LEU A 543 -27.42 0.44 27.49
CA LEU A 543 -28.78 0.99 27.61
C LEU A 543 -29.14 1.35 29.06
N GLU A 544 -28.80 0.50 30.03
CA GLU A 544 -28.96 0.78 31.46
C GLU A 544 -28.21 2.05 31.88
N ARG A 545 -27.01 2.26 31.37
CA ARG A 545 -26.20 3.44 31.67
C ARG A 545 -26.71 4.72 31.03
N THR A 546 -27.35 4.64 29.87
CA THR A 546 -27.82 5.78 29.09
C THR A 546 -29.29 6.15 29.34
N GLY A 547 -30.02 5.35 30.12
CA GLY A 547 -31.45 5.51 30.32
C GLY A 547 -32.28 5.22 29.07
N GLY A 548 -31.82 4.30 28.26
CA GLY A 548 -32.48 3.82 27.04
C GLY A 548 -33.74 2.99 27.37
N GLU A 549 -34.30 2.34 26.31
CA GLU A 549 -35.48 1.48 26.45
C GLU A 549 -35.28 0.35 27.48
N ASP A 550 -36.30 0.11 28.32
CA ASP A 550 -36.29 -0.94 29.34
C ASP A 550 -36.44 -2.33 28.64
N LEU A 551 -35.29 -2.91 28.24
CA LEU A 551 -35.18 -4.20 27.60
C LEU A 551 -34.46 -5.20 28.51
N ASP A 552 -34.97 -6.43 28.62
CA ASP A 552 -34.26 -7.49 29.30
C ASP A 552 -33.26 -8.21 28.34
N LEU A 553 -32.37 -9.01 28.92
CA LEU A 553 -31.33 -9.72 28.17
C LEU A 553 -31.93 -10.71 27.14
N ASP A 554 -33.01 -11.36 27.46
CA ASP A 554 -33.65 -12.35 26.60
C ASP A 554 -34.36 -11.69 25.41
N ALA A 555 -35.05 -10.59 25.65
CA ALA A 555 -35.67 -9.76 24.61
C ALA A 555 -34.61 -9.20 23.65
N LEU A 556 -33.52 -8.64 24.16
CA LEU A 556 -32.44 -8.08 23.35
C LEU A 556 -31.70 -9.18 22.56
N THR A 557 -31.43 -10.33 23.17
CA THR A 557 -30.85 -11.50 22.50
C THR A 557 -31.74 -11.99 21.35
N SER A 558 -33.06 -12.02 21.58
CA SER A 558 -34.05 -12.40 20.56
C SER A 558 -34.08 -11.42 19.40
N ILE A 559 -34.00 -10.10 19.65
CA ILE A 559 -33.94 -9.05 18.64
C ILE A 559 -32.69 -9.23 17.77
N LEU A 560 -31.52 -9.33 18.41
CA LEU A 560 -30.23 -9.48 17.70
C LEU A 560 -30.20 -10.76 16.83
N ARG A 561 -30.68 -11.89 17.38
CA ARG A 561 -30.76 -13.15 16.65
C ARG A 561 -31.73 -13.06 15.47
N THR A 562 -32.90 -12.47 15.66
CA THR A 562 -33.90 -12.31 14.61
C THR A 562 -33.39 -11.39 13.49
N ALA A 563 -32.73 -10.28 13.83
CA ALA A 563 -32.14 -9.36 12.87
C ALA A 563 -30.98 -10.02 12.09
N ALA A 564 -30.11 -10.74 12.81
CA ALA A 564 -28.99 -11.45 12.19
C ALA A 564 -29.46 -12.55 11.23
N ASN A 565 -30.47 -13.34 11.59
CA ASN A 565 -31.03 -14.38 10.73
C ASN A 565 -31.74 -13.83 9.48
N ARG A 566 -32.16 -12.57 9.50
CA ARG A 566 -32.73 -11.87 8.33
C ARG A 566 -31.67 -11.18 7.49
N SER A 567 -30.43 -11.13 7.94
CA SER A 567 -29.32 -10.54 7.20
C SER A 567 -28.68 -11.57 6.27
N VAL A 568 -27.88 -11.10 5.31
CA VAL A 568 -27.17 -11.96 4.34
C VAL A 568 -26.16 -12.87 5.01
N ASN A 569 -25.54 -12.41 6.11
CA ASN A 569 -24.52 -13.15 6.85
C ASN A 569 -24.68 -12.91 8.36
N SER A 570 -25.31 -13.86 9.04
CA SER A 570 -25.62 -13.78 10.48
C SER A 570 -24.37 -13.68 11.35
N TYR A 571 -23.30 -14.40 10.99
CA TYR A 571 -22.02 -14.34 11.71
C TYR A 571 -21.41 -12.93 11.66
N ARG A 572 -21.31 -12.35 10.47
CA ARG A 572 -20.83 -10.99 10.28
C ARG A 572 -21.70 -9.98 11.03
N ALA A 573 -23.02 -10.13 10.98
CA ALA A 573 -23.98 -9.29 11.67
C ALA A 573 -23.70 -9.20 13.18
N LEU A 574 -23.60 -10.35 13.86
CA LEU A 574 -23.38 -10.41 15.30
C LEU A 574 -21.95 -10.01 15.70
N SER A 575 -20.95 -10.34 14.88
CA SER A 575 -19.56 -9.91 15.11
C SER A 575 -19.43 -8.40 15.11
N PHE A 576 -20.02 -7.70 14.13
CA PHE A 576 -20.01 -6.23 14.09
C PHE A 576 -20.91 -5.60 15.13
N ALA A 577 -22.09 -6.20 15.43
CA ALA A 577 -22.95 -5.74 16.51
C ALA A 577 -22.20 -5.74 17.84
N THR A 578 -21.44 -6.79 18.15
CA THR A 578 -20.58 -6.88 19.35
C THR A 578 -19.50 -5.79 19.35
N ARG A 579 -18.86 -5.53 18.20
CA ARG A 579 -17.83 -4.48 18.07
C ARG A 579 -18.40 -3.08 18.25
N VAL A 580 -19.56 -2.78 17.64
CA VAL A 580 -20.24 -1.48 17.77
C VAL A 580 -20.70 -1.29 19.20
N ALA A 581 -21.34 -2.30 19.83
CA ALA A 581 -21.73 -2.26 21.24
C ALA A 581 -20.53 -1.97 22.17
N SER A 582 -19.38 -2.63 21.91
CA SER A 582 -18.14 -2.40 22.66
C SER A 582 -17.55 -1.00 22.44
N SER A 583 -17.74 -0.42 21.26
CA SER A 583 -17.32 0.95 20.95
C SER A 583 -18.23 1.99 21.62
N LEU A 584 -19.53 1.75 21.64
CA LEU A 584 -20.53 2.56 22.34
C LEU A 584 -20.27 2.57 23.86
N ASP A 585 -19.98 1.41 24.47
CA ASP A 585 -19.68 1.31 25.90
C ASP A 585 -18.43 2.10 26.31
N LYS A 586 -17.50 2.33 25.37
CA LYS A 586 -16.27 3.11 25.58
C LYS A 586 -16.38 4.57 25.16
N ALA A 587 -17.49 4.98 24.56
CA ALA A 587 -17.67 6.36 24.11
C ALA A 587 -17.70 7.34 25.30
N THR A 588 -17.03 8.48 25.14
CA THR A 588 -16.98 9.53 26.17
C THR A 588 -18.28 10.32 26.31
N GLU A 589 -19.03 10.41 25.22
CA GLU A 589 -20.35 11.03 25.17
C GLU A 589 -21.38 9.93 24.88
N PRO A 590 -22.16 9.51 25.88
CA PRO A 590 -23.15 8.46 25.68
C PRO A 590 -24.35 9.02 24.89
N GLU A 591 -24.76 8.28 23.86
CA GLU A 591 -25.93 8.58 23.04
C GLU A 591 -27.06 7.59 23.34
N THR A 592 -28.32 8.01 23.30
CA THR A 592 -29.44 7.09 23.46
C THR A 592 -29.68 6.29 22.20
N VAL A 593 -29.65 4.96 22.28
CA VAL A 593 -29.85 4.07 21.13
C VAL A 593 -31.19 3.36 21.25
N THR A 594 -31.96 3.32 20.17
CA THR A 594 -33.28 2.70 20.11
C THR A 594 -33.21 1.24 19.60
N LYS A 595 -34.27 0.48 19.87
CA LYS A 595 -34.44 -0.90 19.37
C LYS A 595 -34.42 -0.97 17.83
N GLU A 596 -35.05 0.00 17.18
CA GLU A 596 -35.07 0.12 15.70
C GLU A 596 -33.68 0.32 15.14
N GLU A 597 -32.87 1.16 15.78
CA GLU A 597 -31.48 1.42 15.36
C GLU A 597 -30.61 0.18 15.55
N ILE A 598 -30.76 -0.56 16.66
CA ILE A 598 -30.05 -1.83 16.88
C ILE A 598 -30.44 -2.85 15.81
N ASN A 599 -31.71 -3.00 15.49
CA ASN A 599 -32.18 -3.92 14.46
C ASN A 599 -31.64 -3.56 13.07
N SER A 600 -31.69 -2.28 12.69
CA SER A 600 -31.20 -1.77 11.41
C SER A 600 -29.66 -1.88 11.31
N LEU A 601 -28.95 -1.60 12.40
CA LEU A 601 -27.49 -1.80 12.51
C LEU A 601 -27.10 -3.24 12.23
N VAL A 602 -27.77 -4.21 12.89
CA VAL A 602 -27.46 -5.64 12.72
C VAL A 602 -27.68 -6.07 11.27
N ARG A 603 -28.76 -5.62 10.64
CA ARG A 603 -29.06 -5.91 9.22
C ARG A 603 -28.01 -5.33 8.28
N LEU A 604 -27.65 -4.06 8.48
CA LEU A 604 -26.62 -3.37 7.69
C LEU A 604 -25.26 -4.06 7.85
N CYS A 605 -24.84 -4.34 9.08
CA CYS A 605 -23.59 -5.03 9.36
C CYS A 605 -23.56 -6.46 8.80
N GLY A 606 -24.67 -7.16 8.77
CA GLY A 606 -24.78 -8.48 8.16
C GLY A 606 -24.67 -8.45 6.63
N THR A 607 -24.99 -7.32 6.02
CA THR A 607 -24.87 -7.12 4.58
C THR A 607 -23.50 -6.58 4.20
N SER A 608 -22.97 -5.61 4.96
CA SER A 608 -21.79 -4.80 4.58
C SER A 608 -20.71 -4.81 5.67
N GLU A 609 -19.55 -5.36 5.36
CA GLU A 609 -18.33 -5.21 6.16
C GLU A 609 -17.86 -3.75 6.15
N PHE A 610 -17.99 -3.09 5.00
CA PHE A 610 -17.60 -1.69 4.82
C PHE A 610 -18.34 -0.74 5.78
N PHE A 611 -19.66 -0.83 5.88
CA PHE A 611 -20.44 -0.01 6.80
C PHE A 611 -20.26 -0.41 8.27
N GLY A 612 -20.10 -1.71 8.53
CA GLY A 612 -19.78 -2.20 9.87
C GLY A 612 -18.49 -1.59 10.43
N GLU A 613 -17.44 -1.48 9.62
CA GLU A 613 -16.17 -0.82 10.00
C GLU A 613 -16.35 0.69 10.24
N ILE A 614 -17.10 1.38 9.38
CA ILE A 614 -17.36 2.82 9.52
C ILE A 614 -18.09 3.12 10.83
N ILE A 615 -19.15 2.37 11.15
CA ILE A 615 -19.97 2.60 12.35
C ILE A 615 -19.21 2.18 13.61
N ALA A 616 -18.47 1.06 13.58
CA ALA A 616 -17.64 0.66 14.73
C ALA A 616 -16.54 1.68 15.05
N GLY A 617 -16.04 2.40 14.04
CA GLY A 617 -15.07 3.48 14.21
C GLY A 617 -15.69 4.82 14.64
N ARG A 618 -17.01 5.03 14.43
CA ARG A 618 -17.74 6.28 14.71
C ARG A 618 -19.16 5.97 15.14
N THR A 619 -19.31 5.73 16.42
CA THR A 619 -20.57 5.26 17.03
C THR A 619 -21.75 6.21 16.86
N SER A 620 -21.51 7.53 16.73
CA SER A 620 -22.55 8.53 16.46
C SER A 620 -23.29 8.31 15.13
N LEU A 621 -22.73 7.51 14.22
CA LEU A 621 -23.40 7.13 12.97
C LEU A 621 -24.50 6.07 13.16
N ILE A 622 -24.68 5.54 14.38
CA ILE A 622 -25.76 4.59 14.67
C ILE A 622 -27.15 5.20 14.41
N HIS A 623 -27.32 6.50 14.61
CA HIS A 623 -28.58 7.19 14.35
C HIS A 623 -28.93 7.28 12.85
N ALA A 624 -27.93 7.16 12.00
CA ALA A 624 -28.12 7.20 10.55
C ALA A 624 -28.51 5.83 9.94
N VAL A 625 -28.58 4.75 10.74
CA VAL A 625 -28.93 3.40 10.23
C VAL A 625 -30.43 3.16 10.07
N THR A 626 -31.28 4.00 10.63
CA THR A 626 -32.73 3.90 10.44
C THR A 626 -33.09 4.56 9.10
N ALA A 627 -33.62 3.75 8.17
CA ALA A 627 -34.04 4.25 6.87
C ALA A 627 -35.05 5.39 7.03
N ASN A 628 -34.74 6.52 6.45
CA ASN A 628 -35.71 7.63 6.41
C ASN A 628 -36.71 7.33 5.30
N PRO A 629 -38.05 7.24 5.59
CA PRO A 629 -39.08 6.97 4.59
C PRO A 629 -39.10 7.99 3.42
N GLY A 630 -38.36 9.08 3.54
CA GLY A 630 -38.22 10.11 2.52
C GLY A 630 -37.16 9.89 1.45
N MET A 631 -36.39 8.78 1.47
CA MET A 631 -35.32 8.53 0.49
C MET A 631 -35.81 8.36 -0.97
N ALA A 632 -37.09 8.13 -1.19
CA ALA A 632 -37.72 8.11 -2.53
C ALA A 632 -37.90 9.51 -3.15
N HIS A 633 -37.68 10.58 -2.41
CA HIS A 633 -37.84 11.95 -2.88
C HIS A 633 -36.49 12.64 -3.12
N PRO A 634 -36.36 13.53 -4.11
CA PRO A 634 -35.16 14.31 -4.32
C PRO A 634 -34.82 15.11 -3.06
N ARG A 635 -33.58 14.93 -2.53
CA ARG A 635 -33.05 15.66 -1.37
C ARG A 635 -32.08 16.72 -1.88
N ASP A 636 -32.06 17.86 -1.22
CA ASP A 636 -31.04 18.88 -1.44
C ASP A 636 -29.82 18.60 -0.56
N TYR A 637 -28.96 17.67 -1.01
CA TYR A 637 -27.72 17.35 -0.29
C TYR A 637 -26.80 18.56 -0.14
N LEU A 638 -26.86 19.51 -1.08
CA LEU A 638 -26.03 20.73 -1.01
C LEU A 638 -26.42 21.57 0.21
N ASP A 639 -27.71 21.85 0.40
CA ASP A 639 -28.20 22.61 1.55
C ASP A 639 -27.93 21.85 2.87
N GLU A 640 -28.16 20.54 2.90
CA GLU A 640 -27.92 19.71 4.08
C GLU A 640 -26.45 19.72 4.52
N LEU A 641 -25.49 19.59 3.59
CA LEU A 641 -24.07 19.64 3.89
C LEU A 641 -23.63 21.05 4.28
N ARG A 642 -24.14 22.08 3.61
CA ARG A 642 -23.77 23.48 3.82
C ARG A 642 -24.21 24.01 5.18
N THR A 643 -25.45 23.71 5.60
CA THR A 643 -26.08 24.32 6.78
C THR A 643 -25.25 24.19 8.07
N GLY A 644 -24.56 23.07 8.30
CA GLY A 644 -23.73 22.92 9.49
C GLY A 644 -22.34 23.53 9.35
N VAL A 645 -21.82 23.60 8.13
CA VAL A 645 -20.45 24.08 7.85
C VAL A 645 -20.35 25.60 7.95
N MET A 646 -21.43 26.34 7.60
CA MET A 646 -21.44 27.80 7.58
C MET A 646 -21.25 28.46 8.96
N HIS A 647 -21.46 27.74 10.06
CA HIS A 647 -21.31 28.24 11.43
C HIS A 647 -19.92 28.01 12.03
N GLU A 648 -19.04 27.27 11.32
CA GLU A 648 -17.73 26.95 11.82
C GLU A 648 -16.72 28.08 11.59
N GLN A 649 -15.82 28.28 12.54
CA GLN A 649 -14.87 29.40 12.51
C GLN A 649 -13.48 29.05 11.98
N SER A 650 -13.20 27.78 11.72
CA SER A 650 -11.88 27.33 11.26
C SER A 650 -11.97 26.28 10.17
N PHE A 651 -11.03 26.29 9.26
CA PHE A 651 -10.92 25.32 8.16
C PHE A 651 -11.03 23.86 8.64
N ARG A 652 -10.39 23.54 9.76
CA ARG A 652 -10.45 22.19 10.35
C ARG A 652 -11.85 21.83 10.87
N ALA A 653 -12.52 22.75 11.52
CA ALA A 653 -13.88 22.54 12.02
C ALA A 653 -14.86 22.37 10.88
N GLU A 654 -14.74 23.20 9.83
CA GLU A 654 -15.53 23.09 8.58
C GLU A 654 -15.37 21.70 7.95
N LEU A 655 -14.12 21.20 7.81
CA LEU A 655 -13.86 19.89 7.26
C LEU A 655 -14.43 18.75 8.12
N ASN A 656 -14.32 18.83 9.43
CA ASN A 656 -14.86 17.82 10.34
C ASN A 656 -16.38 17.76 10.26
N THR A 657 -17.04 18.92 10.25
CA THR A 657 -18.50 19.00 10.15
C THR A 657 -19.02 18.50 8.81
N LEU A 658 -18.35 18.89 7.70
CA LEU A 658 -18.68 18.37 6.37
C LEU A 658 -18.59 16.82 6.33
N ARG A 659 -17.50 16.25 6.82
CA ARG A 659 -17.28 14.80 6.78
C ARG A 659 -18.25 14.03 7.67
N ARG A 660 -18.58 14.56 8.82
CA ARG A 660 -19.56 13.95 9.73
C ARG A 660 -20.93 13.86 9.07
N LYS A 661 -21.41 14.96 8.48
CA LYS A 661 -22.69 15.01 7.78
C LYS A 661 -22.68 14.10 6.53
N TRP A 662 -21.66 14.20 5.73
CA TRP A 662 -21.49 13.34 4.55
C TRP A 662 -21.50 11.86 4.91
N SER A 663 -20.81 11.47 6.00
CA SER A 663 -20.79 10.09 6.46
C SER A 663 -22.14 9.61 6.96
N ALA A 664 -22.93 10.47 7.61
CA ALA A 664 -24.27 10.13 8.05
C ALA A 664 -25.18 9.88 6.83
N LEU A 665 -25.16 10.77 5.83
CA LEU A 665 -25.93 10.60 4.60
C LEU A 665 -25.51 9.35 3.82
N LEU A 666 -24.20 9.03 3.79
CA LEU A 666 -23.71 7.81 3.16
C LEU A 666 -24.21 6.54 3.88
N VAL A 667 -24.27 6.56 5.22
CA VAL A 667 -24.80 5.44 6.02
C VAL A 667 -26.31 5.29 5.83
N GLU A 668 -27.07 6.39 5.77
CA GLU A 668 -28.50 6.35 5.44
C GLU A 668 -28.76 5.68 4.09
N ILE A 669 -28.05 6.12 3.04
CA ILE A 669 -28.14 5.51 1.70
C ILE A 669 -27.77 4.02 1.76
N GLY A 670 -26.67 3.69 2.48
CA GLY A 670 -26.21 2.31 2.65
C GLY A 670 -27.20 1.42 3.40
N ALA A 671 -27.92 1.96 4.36
CA ALA A 671 -28.95 1.23 5.12
C ALA A 671 -30.17 0.90 4.23
N ALA A 672 -30.65 1.84 3.44
CA ALA A 672 -31.73 1.64 2.48
C ALA A 672 -31.35 0.63 1.37
N ASP A 673 -30.11 0.70 0.87
CA ASP A 673 -29.57 -0.27 -0.10
C ASP A 673 -29.44 -1.67 0.50
N ALA A 674 -28.88 -1.79 1.71
CA ALA A 674 -28.79 -3.06 2.41
C ALA A 674 -30.17 -3.69 2.70
N ALA A 675 -31.19 -2.84 2.89
CA ALA A 675 -32.58 -3.27 3.02
C ALA A 675 -33.22 -3.72 1.69
N GLY A 676 -32.57 -3.40 0.54
CA GLY A 676 -33.11 -3.71 -0.80
C GLY A 676 -34.18 -2.72 -1.28
N GLU A 677 -34.22 -1.52 -0.72
CA GLU A 677 -35.22 -0.48 -1.02
C GLU A 677 -34.83 0.36 -2.25
N LEU A 678 -33.57 0.27 -2.69
CA LEU A 678 -33.00 1.08 -3.77
C LEU A 678 -32.65 0.23 -4.99
N ALA A 679 -33.20 0.59 -6.16
CA ALA A 679 -32.71 0.09 -7.43
C ALA A 679 -31.33 0.70 -7.75
N LEU A 680 -30.41 -0.05 -8.39
CA LEU A 680 -29.04 0.37 -8.68
C LEU A 680 -28.94 1.73 -9.44
N PRO A 681 -29.80 2.04 -10.44
CA PRO A 681 -29.77 3.37 -11.07
C PRO A 681 -30.07 4.51 -10.10
N ASN A 682 -31.08 4.34 -9.25
CA ASN A 682 -31.47 5.35 -8.25
C ASN A 682 -30.36 5.54 -7.21
N LEU A 683 -29.78 4.46 -6.75
CA LEU A 683 -28.62 4.49 -5.84
C LEU A 683 -27.44 5.26 -6.46
N ASN A 684 -27.12 4.98 -7.74
CA ASN A 684 -26.03 5.68 -8.42
C ASN A 684 -26.31 7.19 -8.57
N SER A 685 -27.57 7.58 -8.79
CA SER A 685 -27.96 9.00 -8.78
C SER A 685 -27.74 9.62 -7.41
N LEU A 686 -28.28 9.03 -6.34
CA LEU A 686 -28.12 9.53 -4.96
C LEU A 686 -26.64 9.68 -4.56
N LEU A 687 -25.80 8.69 -4.88
CA LEU A 687 -24.37 8.76 -4.61
C LEU A 687 -23.64 9.79 -5.46
N THR A 688 -24.12 10.04 -6.69
CA THR A 688 -23.58 11.09 -7.56
C THR A 688 -23.96 12.48 -7.05
N ASP A 689 -25.23 12.67 -6.65
CA ASP A 689 -25.72 13.94 -6.11
C ASP A 689 -25.03 14.29 -4.79
N LEU A 690 -24.81 13.29 -3.93
CA LEU A 690 -24.03 13.44 -2.70
C LEU A 690 -22.55 13.79 -2.99
N ALA A 691 -21.96 13.23 -4.06
CA ALA A 691 -20.60 13.55 -4.47
C ALA A 691 -20.49 14.98 -5.01
N VAL A 692 -21.39 15.39 -5.87
CA VAL A 692 -21.47 16.74 -6.45
C VAL A 692 -21.63 17.77 -5.32
N ALA A 693 -22.59 17.58 -4.42
CA ALA A 693 -22.78 18.44 -3.26
C ALA A 693 -21.53 18.50 -2.35
N GLY A 694 -20.88 17.36 -2.12
CA GLY A 694 -19.64 17.26 -1.36
C GLY A 694 -18.49 18.05 -1.99
N ILE A 695 -18.36 18.03 -3.32
CA ILE A 695 -17.34 18.80 -4.06
C ILE A 695 -17.64 20.30 -3.96
N ASP A 696 -18.91 20.71 -4.15
CA ASP A 696 -19.30 22.13 -4.09
C ASP A 696 -19.04 22.72 -2.70
N VAL A 697 -19.47 22.06 -1.62
CA VAL A 697 -19.22 22.53 -0.25
C VAL A 697 -17.72 22.52 0.06
N ALA A 698 -16.96 21.52 -0.39
CA ALA A 698 -15.52 21.49 -0.24
C ALA A 698 -14.83 22.65 -0.99
N LEU A 699 -15.33 23.05 -2.17
CA LEU A 699 -14.85 24.21 -2.91
C LEU A 699 -15.17 25.52 -2.20
N GLU A 700 -16.35 25.65 -1.61
CA GLU A 700 -16.72 26.81 -0.78
C GLU A 700 -15.80 26.94 0.43
N ILE A 701 -15.52 25.85 1.12
CA ILE A 701 -14.56 25.82 2.23
C ILE A 701 -13.16 26.21 1.74
N ALA A 702 -12.71 25.68 0.60
CA ALA A 702 -11.43 26.00 -0.01
C ALA A 702 -11.33 27.50 -0.38
N ARG A 703 -12.39 28.09 -0.96
CA ARG A 703 -12.48 29.54 -1.28
C ARG A 703 -12.38 30.40 0.00
N ARG A 704 -13.11 30.05 1.07
CA ARG A 704 -13.01 30.76 2.36
C ARG A 704 -11.62 30.68 2.95
N GLU A 705 -11.01 29.51 2.95
CA GLU A 705 -9.63 29.34 3.45
C GLU A 705 -8.62 30.07 2.56
N PHE A 706 -8.81 30.09 1.25
CA PHE A 706 -8.01 30.86 0.33
C PHE A 706 -8.09 32.35 0.64
N ALA A 707 -9.30 32.89 0.85
CA ALA A 707 -9.50 34.28 1.26
C ALA A 707 -8.86 34.60 2.64
N ARG A 708 -8.91 33.67 3.60
CA ARG A 708 -8.21 33.85 4.90
C ARG A 708 -6.69 33.94 4.76
N ARG A 709 -6.11 33.26 3.76
CA ARG A 709 -4.63 33.23 3.53
C ARG A 709 -4.11 34.41 2.73
N PHE A 710 -4.99 35.06 1.96
CA PHE A 710 -4.69 36.25 1.18
C PHE A 710 -5.62 37.38 1.61
N GLU A 711 -5.10 38.32 2.42
CA GLU A 711 -5.88 39.35 3.11
C GLU A 711 -6.69 40.29 2.16
N GLU A 712 -6.27 40.45 0.90
CA GLU A 712 -6.99 41.20 -0.12
C GLU A 712 -7.08 40.36 -1.41
N LEU A 713 -8.30 39.87 -1.73
CA LEU A 713 -8.58 39.30 -3.03
C LEU A 713 -8.88 40.43 -4.01
N ALA A 714 -8.19 40.39 -5.15
CA ALA A 714 -8.42 41.34 -6.25
C ALA A 714 -9.74 41.04 -7.01
N SER A 715 -10.16 39.77 -7.01
CA SER A 715 -11.42 39.29 -7.58
C SER A 715 -11.83 37.95 -6.96
N GLU A 716 -13.12 37.58 -7.08
CA GLU A 716 -13.55 36.24 -6.71
C GLU A 716 -12.96 35.17 -7.64
N PRO A 717 -12.44 34.05 -7.09
CA PRO A 717 -11.87 32.99 -7.92
C PRO A 717 -12.97 32.30 -8.77
N ARG A 718 -12.83 32.31 -10.09
CA ARG A 718 -13.72 31.65 -11.05
C ARG A 718 -13.12 30.29 -11.47
N LEU A 719 -13.41 29.25 -10.71
CA LEU A 719 -12.97 27.88 -10.91
C LEU A 719 -14.18 26.98 -11.13
N THR A 720 -14.08 26.08 -12.09
CA THR A 720 -15.03 24.97 -12.27
C THR A 720 -14.32 23.62 -12.14
N VAL A 721 -15.06 22.63 -11.66
CA VAL A 721 -14.62 21.23 -11.58
C VAL A 721 -15.40 20.44 -12.65
N LEU A 722 -14.66 19.82 -13.55
CA LEU A 722 -15.21 18.96 -14.60
C LEU A 722 -15.01 17.49 -14.18
N GLY A 723 -16.10 16.76 -14.03
CA GLY A 723 -16.12 15.34 -13.68
C GLY A 723 -15.96 14.46 -14.92
N LEU A 724 -15.22 13.36 -14.73
CA LEU A 724 -14.99 12.30 -15.70
C LEU A 724 -15.40 10.95 -15.12
N GLY A 725 -15.15 9.89 -15.84
CA GLY A 725 -15.37 8.52 -15.36
C GLY A 725 -16.81 8.27 -14.87
N ARG A 726 -16.94 7.81 -13.63
CA ARG A 726 -18.25 7.57 -12.98
C ARG A 726 -18.94 8.87 -12.55
N LEU A 727 -18.17 9.86 -12.11
CA LEU A 727 -18.70 11.16 -11.73
C LEU A 727 -19.31 11.89 -12.94
N GLY A 728 -18.57 11.95 -14.05
CA GLY A 728 -19.05 12.60 -15.28
C GLY A 728 -20.26 11.89 -15.89
N SER A 729 -20.38 10.57 -15.73
CA SER A 729 -21.52 9.81 -16.26
C SER A 729 -22.73 9.68 -15.32
N GLY A 730 -22.66 10.20 -14.10
CA GLY A 730 -23.77 10.03 -13.13
C GLY A 730 -23.85 8.61 -12.52
N GLY A 731 -22.78 7.83 -12.62
CA GLY A 731 -22.74 6.41 -12.19
C GLY A 731 -21.88 6.15 -10.97
N MET A 732 -21.82 7.06 -9.98
CA MET A 732 -21.08 6.88 -8.74
C MET A 732 -21.57 5.67 -7.95
N ASP A 733 -20.68 5.07 -7.18
CA ASP A 733 -20.93 3.89 -6.33
C ASP A 733 -20.01 3.95 -5.12
N TYR A 734 -20.23 3.11 -4.10
CA TYR A 734 -19.41 3.11 -2.89
C TYR A 734 -17.91 3.00 -3.21
N GLY A 735 -17.11 3.80 -2.51
CA GLY A 735 -15.65 3.81 -2.68
C GLY A 735 -15.16 4.17 -4.09
N SER A 736 -15.99 4.87 -4.90
CA SER A 736 -15.55 5.44 -6.18
C SER A 736 -14.59 6.60 -5.95
N ASP A 737 -13.52 6.68 -6.76
CA ASP A 737 -12.65 7.85 -6.82
C ASP A 737 -13.34 8.96 -7.64
N LEU A 738 -12.96 10.21 -7.41
CA LEU A 738 -13.38 11.36 -8.22
C LEU A 738 -12.35 11.56 -9.34
N ASP A 739 -12.71 11.18 -10.55
CA ASP A 739 -11.93 11.50 -11.76
C ASP A 739 -12.30 12.94 -12.16
N VAL A 740 -11.38 13.92 -12.00
CA VAL A 740 -11.70 15.34 -12.23
C VAL A 740 -10.61 16.10 -12.99
N VAL A 741 -11.02 17.13 -13.71
CA VAL A 741 -10.17 18.18 -14.28
C VAL A 741 -10.67 19.51 -13.72
N MET A 742 -9.75 20.34 -13.25
CA MET A 742 -10.05 21.68 -12.74
C MET A 742 -9.67 22.73 -13.77
N VAL A 743 -10.62 23.60 -14.10
CA VAL A 743 -10.43 24.64 -15.12
C VAL A 743 -10.83 26.01 -14.54
N TYR A 744 -9.97 27.01 -14.73
CA TYR A 744 -10.28 28.37 -14.34
C TYR A 744 -10.61 29.25 -15.56
N ASP A 745 -11.36 30.33 -15.35
CA ASP A 745 -11.71 31.31 -16.38
C ASP A 745 -10.48 32.17 -16.72
N SER A 746 -9.90 31.94 -17.91
CA SER A 746 -8.73 32.69 -18.39
C SER A 746 -9.02 34.17 -18.68
N ALA A 747 -10.28 34.53 -18.87
CA ALA A 747 -10.70 35.91 -19.14
C ALA A 747 -10.90 36.75 -17.87
N ALA A 748 -11.09 36.09 -16.72
CA ALA A 748 -11.22 36.76 -15.45
C ALA A 748 -9.86 37.25 -14.90
N PRO A 749 -9.77 38.34 -14.13
CA PRO A 749 -8.52 38.78 -13.52
C PRO A 749 -8.02 37.78 -12.49
N SER A 750 -6.70 37.77 -12.21
CA SER A 750 -6.13 36.91 -11.16
C SER A 750 -6.77 37.23 -9.80
N PRO A 751 -7.20 36.23 -9.02
CA PRO A 751 -7.83 36.48 -7.73
C PRO A 751 -6.88 37.12 -6.71
N VAL A 752 -5.57 37.02 -6.90
CA VAL A 752 -4.55 37.65 -6.04
C VAL A 752 -3.61 38.46 -6.91
N ALA A 753 -3.56 39.77 -6.72
CA ALA A 753 -2.78 40.67 -7.54
C ALA A 753 -1.26 40.37 -7.57
N ALA A 754 -0.73 39.78 -6.52
CA ALA A 754 0.69 39.43 -6.39
C ALA A 754 1.07 38.09 -7.04
N LEU A 755 0.10 37.32 -7.56
CA LEU A 755 0.29 35.98 -8.12
C LEU A 755 -0.16 35.92 -9.58
N THR A 756 0.51 35.08 -10.35
CA THR A 756 0.00 34.71 -11.67
C THR A 756 -1.30 33.90 -11.54
N HIS A 757 -2.11 33.81 -12.60
CA HIS A 757 -3.32 32.96 -12.63
C HIS A 757 -3.01 31.53 -12.23
N ASP A 758 -2.01 30.93 -12.88
CA ASP A 758 -1.62 29.54 -12.61
C ASP A 758 -1.22 29.31 -11.14
N GLU A 759 -0.51 30.25 -10.53
CA GLU A 759 -0.11 30.13 -9.12
C GLU A 759 -1.29 30.30 -8.18
N ALA A 760 -2.18 31.27 -8.42
CA ALA A 760 -3.34 31.53 -7.58
C ALA A 760 -4.32 30.35 -7.62
N TYR A 761 -4.68 29.89 -8.81
CA TYR A 761 -5.61 28.79 -8.99
C TYR A 761 -5.01 27.42 -8.61
N ALA A 762 -3.70 27.21 -8.76
CA ALA A 762 -3.03 25.99 -8.24
C ALA A 762 -3.16 25.88 -6.72
N ARG A 763 -3.02 26.98 -5.97
CA ARG A 763 -3.22 27.01 -4.52
C ARG A 763 -4.67 26.76 -4.10
N LEU A 764 -5.63 27.31 -4.84
CA LEU A 764 -7.05 27.02 -4.59
C LEU A 764 -7.37 25.55 -4.87
N ALA A 765 -6.82 24.99 -5.94
CA ALA A 765 -6.98 23.58 -6.28
C ALA A 765 -6.33 22.66 -5.21
N GLU A 766 -5.17 23.02 -4.69
CA GLU A 766 -4.53 22.30 -3.57
C GLU A 766 -5.41 22.28 -2.31
N LEU A 767 -6.08 23.40 -2.01
CA LEU A 767 -7.02 23.48 -0.89
C LEU A 767 -8.27 22.62 -1.12
N LEU A 768 -8.81 22.62 -2.32
CA LEU A 768 -9.93 21.76 -2.68
C LEU A 768 -9.57 20.28 -2.57
N ILE A 769 -8.43 19.87 -3.11
CA ILE A 769 -7.93 18.49 -2.97
C ILE A 769 -7.74 18.14 -1.50
N THR A 770 -7.19 19.05 -0.70
CA THR A 770 -7.04 18.86 0.74
C THR A 770 -8.40 18.70 1.42
N ALA A 771 -9.38 19.50 1.07
CA ALA A 771 -10.73 19.42 1.63
C ALA A 771 -11.40 18.07 1.31
N LEU A 772 -11.24 17.56 0.10
CA LEU A 772 -11.82 16.29 -0.34
C LEU A 772 -11.08 15.07 0.20
N SER A 773 -9.75 15.04 0.16
CA SER A 773 -8.96 13.82 0.32
C SER A 773 -8.10 13.75 1.59
N SER A 774 -7.89 14.86 2.32
CA SER A 774 -7.15 14.79 3.58
C SER A 774 -7.95 14.06 4.65
N ILE A 775 -7.25 13.26 5.47
CA ILE A 775 -7.89 12.53 6.56
C ILE A 775 -7.95 13.39 7.81
N THR A 776 -9.13 13.50 8.42
CA THR A 776 -9.34 14.07 9.73
C THR A 776 -9.80 12.98 10.72
N ARG A 777 -10.16 13.38 11.95
CA ARG A 777 -10.83 12.50 12.90
C ARG A 777 -12.11 11.87 12.33
N GLU A 778 -12.80 12.58 11.45
CA GLU A 778 -14.05 12.15 10.79
C GLU A 778 -13.82 11.44 9.45
N GLY A 779 -12.58 11.01 9.13
CA GLY A 779 -12.23 10.36 7.87
C GLY A 779 -11.93 11.36 6.74
N TYR A 780 -12.13 10.94 5.49
CA TYR A 780 -12.03 11.74 4.27
C TYR A 780 -13.36 11.66 3.51
N LEU A 781 -13.62 12.61 2.58
CA LEU A 781 -14.79 12.50 1.71
C LEU A 781 -14.53 11.54 0.54
N TYR A 782 -13.61 11.93 -0.33
CA TYR A 782 -13.32 11.20 -1.56
C TYR A 782 -11.82 11.21 -1.86
N ARG A 783 -11.35 10.19 -2.58
CA ARG A 783 -10.06 10.24 -3.26
C ARG A 783 -10.20 10.97 -4.57
N VAL A 784 -9.25 11.83 -4.88
CA VAL A 784 -9.24 12.64 -6.11
C VAL A 784 -8.24 12.05 -7.08
N ASP A 785 -8.68 11.68 -8.28
CA ASP A 785 -7.84 11.20 -9.37
C ASP A 785 -7.69 12.29 -10.44
N LEU A 786 -6.47 12.80 -10.57
CA LEU A 786 -6.12 13.88 -11.51
C LEU A 786 -5.31 13.37 -12.71
N ARG A 787 -5.22 12.06 -12.92
CA ARG A 787 -4.38 11.50 -14.01
C ARG A 787 -4.89 11.84 -15.41
N LEU A 788 -6.16 12.17 -15.52
CA LEU A 788 -6.80 12.58 -16.78
C LEU A 788 -6.72 14.09 -17.06
N ARG A 789 -6.02 14.88 -16.23
CA ARG A 789 -5.80 16.31 -16.54
C ARG A 789 -4.80 16.48 -17.72
N PRO A 790 -4.81 17.62 -18.42
CA PRO A 790 -3.85 17.91 -19.48
C PRO A 790 -2.41 17.60 -19.09
N ASP A 791 -1.69 16.87 -19.95
CA ASP A 791 -0.34 16.35 -19.72
C ASP A 791 -0.21 15.37 -18.53
N GLY A 792 -1.32 14.84 -18.02
CA GLY A 792 -1.37 13.84 -16.95
C GLY A 792 -0.66 14.29 -15.68
N GLN A 793 0.13 13.40 -15.07
CA GLN A 793 0.85 13.70 -13.82
C GLN A 793 1.94 14.79 -13.97
N LYS A 794 2.38 15.08 -15.19
CA LYS A 794 3.39 16.12 -15.47
C LYS A 794 2.77 17.50 -15.66
N GLY A 795 1.48 17.57 -15.98
CA GLY A 795 0.75 18.81 -16.18
C GLY A 795 0.40 19.55 -14.88
N PRO A 796 -0.01 20.81 -14.99
CA PRO A 796 -0.45 21.61 -13.85
C PRO A 796 -1.70 21.02 -13.19
N LEU A 797 -1.94 21.34 -11.91
CA LEU A 797 -3.11 20.86 -11.18
C LEU A 797 -4.43 21.43 -11.73
N VAL A 798 -4.36 22.66 -12.26
CA VAL A 798 -5.47 23.42 -12.81
C VAL A 798 -5.01 24.06 -14.11
N THR A 799 -5.93 24.22 -15.07
CA THR A 799 -5.60 24.73 -16.41
C THR A 799 -6.58 25.86 -16.77
N GLY A 800 -6.11 26.91 -17.43
CA GLY A 800 -6.99 27.96 -17.96
C GLY A 800 -7.88 27.44 -19.09
N SER A 801 -9.08 27.98 -19.23
CA SER A 801 -10.09 27.51 -20.21
C SER A 801 -9.58 27.49 -21.65
N GLU A 802 -8.89 28.53 -22.09
CA GLU A 802 -8.32 28.60 -23.44
C GLU A 802 -7.21 27.56 -23.65
N ALA A 803 -6.36 27.36 -22.63
CA ALA A 803 -5.31 26.37 -22.67
C ALA A 803 -5.88 24.94 -22.67
N PHE A 804 -6.98 24.69 -21.93
CA PHE A 804 -7.67 23.41 -21.93
C PHE A 804 -8.26 23.06 -23.29
N ILE A 805 -9.01 23.98 -23.93
CA ILE A 805 -9.58 23.77 -25.27
C ILE A 805 -8.46 23.61 -26.32
N THR A 806 -7.38 24.39 -26.23
CA THR A 806 -6.23 24.24 -27.11
C THR A 806 -5.56 22.88 -26.94
N TYR A 807 -5.48 22.39 -25.69
CA TYR A 807 -4.96 21.05 -25.40
C TYR A 807 -5.83 19.98 -26.07
N VAL A 808 -7.14 20.04 -25.88
CA VAL A 808 -8.09 19.08 -26.50
C VAL A 808 -7.94 19.09 -28.02
N GLN A 809 -7.84 20.27 -28.62
CA GLN A 809 -7.73 20.43 -30.07
C GLN A 809 -6.44 19.91 -30.68
N LYS A 810 -5.28 20.14 -30.01
CA LYS A 810 -3.94 19.97 -30.63
C LYS A 810 -3.10 18.87 -30.03
N ARG A 811 -3.34 18.47 -28.78
CA ARG A 811 -2.40 17.66 -27.99
C ARG A 811 -3.02 16.44 -27.34
N ALA A 812 -4.33 16.46 -27.10
CA ALA A 812 -5.02 15.33 -26.51
C ALA A 812 -4.88 14.10 -27.40
N SER A 813 -4.43 13.02 -26.81
CA SER A 813 -4.30 11.73 -27.49
C SER A 813 -5.70 11.08 -27.63
N LEU A 814 -5.80 10.19 -28.56
CA LEU A 814 -7.04 9.51 -28.90
C LEU A 814 -7.71 8.80 -27.70
N TRP A 815 -6.91 8.21 -26.79
CA TRP A 815 -7.44 7.59 -25.60
C TRP A 815 -8.02 8.62 -24.60
N GLU A 816 -7.57 9.88 -24.62
CA GLU A 816 -8.14 10.96 -23.82
C GLU A 816 -9.48 11.40 -24.39
N TRP A 817 -9.68 11.35 -25.71
CA TRP A 817 -10.99 11.60 -26.31
C TRP A 817 -12.05 10.61 -25.81
N LEU A 818 -11.69 9.31 -25.68
CA LEU A 818 -12.58 8.28 -25.12
C LEU A 818 -12.98 8.58 -23.67
N ALA A 819 -12.14 9.27 -22.91
CA ALA A 819 -12.43 9.69 -21.55
C ALA A 819 -13.19 11.01 -21.48
N TYR A 820 -12.78 12.01 -22.28
CA TYR A 820 -13.30 13.37 -22.26
C TYR A 820 -14.70 13.49 -22.89
N VAL A 821 -15.12 12.55 -23.71
CA VAL A 821 -16.50 12.51 -24.23
C VAL A 821 -17.54 12.49 -23.11
N LYS A 822 -17.18 12.05 -21.90
CA LYS A 822 -18.02 12.05 -20.68
C LYS A 822 -17.88 13.29 -19.81
N LEU A 823 -17.11 14.26 -20.25
CA LEU A 823 -16.84 15.46 -19.46
C LEU A 823 -18.17 16.14 -19.04
N ARG A 824 -18.28 16.50 -17.77
CA ARG A 824 -19.46 17.13 -17.17
C ARG A 824 -19.05 18.17 -16.15
N ALA A 825 -19.58 19.37 -16.22
CA ALA A 825 -19.42 20.38 -15.18
C ALA A 825 -20.20 19.94 -13.93
N VAL A 826 -19.49 19.74 -12.80
CA VAL A 826 -20.08 19.17 -11.57
C VAL A 826 -20.05 20.11 -10.38
N ALA A 827 -19.15 21.09 -10.32
CA ALA A 827 -19.05 22.01 -9.20
C ALA A 827 -18.38 23.34 -9.58
N GLY A 828 -18.57 24.36 -8.78
CA GLY A 828 -18.00 25.70 -8.93
C GLY A 828 -18.84 26.57 -9.87
N GLU A 829 -18.20 27.30 -10.78
CA GLU A 829 -18.89 28.19 -11.75
C GLU A 829 -19.56 27.35 -12.86
N LEU A 830 -20.76 26.84 -12.57
CA LEU A 830 -21.42 25.86 -13.44
C LEU A 830 -21.75 26.40 -14.83
N GLU A 831 -22.14 27.67 -14.98
CA GLU A 831 -22.43 28.26 -16.30
C GLU A 831 -21.17 28.30 -17.16
N PHE A 832 -20.08 28.79 -16.59
CA PHE A 832 -18.75 28.77 -17.21
C PHE A 832 -18.28 27.32 -17.49
N GLY A 833 -18.48 26.43 -16.52
CA GLY A 833 -18.10 25.00 -16.64
C GLY A 833 -18.83 24.31 -17.78
N ARG A 834 -20.15 24.55 -17.93
CA ARG A 834 -20.95 24.02 -19.05
C ARG A 834 -20.50 24.56 -20.39
N ALA A 835 -20.11 25.81 -20.46
CA ALA A 835 -19.57 26.37 -21.70
C ALA A 835 -18.28 25.67 -22.12
N VAL A 836 -17.35 25.44 -21.17
CA VAL A 836 -16.11 24.69 -21.41
C VAL A 836 -16.39 23.23 -21.78
N GLU A 837 -17.30 22.58 -21.09
CA GLU A 837 -17.74 21.20 -21.34
C GLU A 837 -18.27 21.05 -22.77
N VAL A 838 -19.25 21.89 -23.17
CA VAL A 838 -19.86 21.86 -24.50
C VAL A 838 -18.79 22.09 -25.58
N ALA A 839 -17.92 23.09 -25.39
CA ALA A 839 -16.87 23.39 -26.35
C ALA A 839 -15.88 22.21 -26.51
N ALA A 840 -15.45 21.61 -25.40
CA ALA A 840 -14.52 20.47 -25.43
C ALA A 840 -15.15 19.24 -26.09
N ARG A 841 -16.38 18.89 -25.72
CA ARG A 841 -17.07 17.71 -26.29
C ARG A 841 -17.36 17.88 -27.78
N LYS A 842 -17.85 19.06 -28.21
CA LYS A 842 -18.04 19.40 -29.62
C LYS A 842 -16.71 19.23 -30.38
N MET A 843 -15.61 19.77 -29.85
CA MET A 843 -14.30 19.65 -30.48
C MET A 843 -13.85 18.17 -30.62
N ILE A 844 -14.11 17.34 -29.62
CA ILE A 844 -13.77 15.90 -29.68
C ILE A 844 -14.56 15.19 -30.77
N HIS A 845 -15.87 15.45 -30.89
CA HIS A 845 -16.68 14.86 -31.95
C HIS A 845 -16.24 15.33 -33.35
N GLU A 846 -15.89 16.62 -33.49
CA GLU A 846 -15.36 17.16 -34.75
C GLU A 846 -14.01 16.53 -35.13
N LEU A 847 -13.11 16.34 -34.15
CA LEU A 847 -11.80 15.68 -34.34
C LEU A 847 -11.98 14.22 -34.71
N ALA A 848 -12.89 13.51 -34.02
CA ALA A 848 -13.14 12.09 -34.28
C ALA A 848 -13.79 11.84 -35.64
N HIS A 849 -14.72 12.75 -36.04
CA HIS A 849 -15.35 12.70 -37.37
C HIS A 849 -14.35 12.88 -38.53
N ASN A 850 -13.31 13.71 -38.32
CA ASN A 850 -12.29 13.99 -39.31
C ASN A 850 -11.06 13.03 -39.20
N ALA A 851 -11.04 12.15 -38.19
CA ALA A 851 -9.96 11.19 -38.01
C ALA A 851 -10.14 9.98 -38.92
N ASP A 852 -9.04 9.29 -39.22
CA ASP A 852 -9.08 7.97 -39.82
C ASP A 852 -9.73 6.97 -38.85
N HIS A 853 -10.87 6.41 -39.22
CA HIS A 853 -11.64 5.48 -38.38
C HIS A 853 -10.85 4.18 -38.11
N ASP A 854 -9.97 3.75 -39.04
CA ASP A 854 -9.10 2.63 -38.82
C ASP A 854 -8.01 2.93 -37.76
N GLU A 855 -7.44 4.13 -37.80
CA GLU A 855 -6.49 4.57 -36.78
C GLU A 855 -7.18 4.68 -35.41
N LEU A 856 -8.40 5.24 -35.36
CA LEU A 856 -9.23 5.30 -34.14
C LEU A 856 -9.48 3.91 -33.55
N ARG A 857 -9.83 2.95 -34.41
CA ARG A 857 -10.08 1.56 -34.03
C ARG A 857 -8.83 0.88 -33.48
N VAL A 858 -7.72 0.97 -34.22
CA VAL A 858 -6.43 0.34 -33.85
C VAL A 858 -5.92 0.89 -32.51
N GLU A 859 -5.97 2.20 -32.33
CA GLU A 859 -5.48 2.80 -31.08
C GLU A 859 -6.41 2.48 -29.89
N THR A 860 -7.73 2.49 -30.11
CA THR A 860 -8.70 2.07 -29.09
C THR A 860 -8.41 0.63 -28.62
N ARG A 861 -8.21 -0.30 -29.57
CA ARG A 861 -7.84 -1.68 -29.26
C ARG A 861 -6.51 -1.76 -28.53
N ARG A 862 -5.50 -1.04 -28.98
CA ARG A 862 -4.17 -1.00 -28.37
C ARG A 862 -4.22 -0.54 -26.90
N VAL A 863 -4.98 0.51 -26.62
CA VAL A 863 -5.16 1.02 -25.24
C VAL A 863 -5.85 -0.03 -24.37
N ARG A 864 -6.90 -0.66 -24.88
CA ARG A 864 -7.64 -1.71 -24.17
C ARG A 864 -6.74 -2.93 -23.86
N ASP A 865 -5.99 -3.40 -24.85
CA ASP A 865 -5.07 -4.54 -24.70
C ASP A 865 -3.95 -4.23 -23.68
N ARG A 866 -3.44 -3.00 -23.69
CA ARG A 866 -2.44 -2.57 -22.71
C ARG A 866 -3.00 -2.63 -21.28
N LEU A 867 -4.20 -2.08 -21.05
CA LEU A 867 -4.86 -2.10 -19.74
C LEU A 867 -5.16 -3.54 -19.26
N GLU A 868 -5.56 -4.42 -20.16
CA GLU A 868 -5.77 -5.84 -19.86
C GLU A 868 -4.46 -6.51 -19.41
N LYS A 869 -3.37 -6.35 -20.19
CA LYS A 869 -2.06 -6.92 -19.88
C LYS A 869 -1.44 -6.37 -18.59
N GLU A 870 -1.55 -5.08 -18.34
CA GLU A 870 -1.05 -4.46 -17.11
C GLU A 870 -1.77 -4.99 -15.86
N LYS A 871 -3.09 -5.17 -15.93
CA LYS A 871 -3.91 -5.67 -14.83
C LYS A 871 -3.96 -7.19 -14.72
N ALA A 872 -3.72 -7.93 -15.81
CA ALA A 872 -3.54 -9.38 -15.78
C ALA A 872 -2.27 -9.81 -15.05
N ARG A 873 -1.21 -8.96 -15.07
CA ARG A 873 0.03 -9.19 -14.31
C ARG A 873 -0.15 -9.12 -12.79
N GLN A 874 -1.23 -8.54 -12.30
CA GLN A 874 -1.58 -8.61 -10.88
C GLN A 874 -2.16 -10.00 -10.57
N ARG A 875 -1.30 -10.89 -10.05
CA ARG A 875 -1.59 -12.31 -9.75
C ARG A 875 -2.47 -12.49 -8.50
N ASN A 876 -3.63 -11.88 -8.42
CA ASN A 876 -4.59 -12.18 -7.37
C ASN A 876 -5.65 -13.15 -7.89
N ALA A 877 -5.96 -14.19 -7.10
CA ALA A 877 -7.03 -15.13 -7.42
C ALA A 877 -8.40 -14.42 -7.47
N GLY A 878 -9.22 -14.75 -8.46
CA GLY A 878 -10.56 -14.22 -8.66
C GLY A 878 -10.77 -13.63 -10.05
N LEU A 879 -12.03 -13.56 -10.47
CA LEU A 879 -12.46 -13.09 -11.78
C LEU A 879 -12.36 -11.55 -11.85
N ASN A 880 -11.64 -11.03 -12.84
CA ASN A 880 -11.53 -9.58 -13.03
C ASN A 880 -12.68 -9.07 -13.91
N ILE A 881 -13.79 -8.72 -13.29
CA ILE A 881 -15.02 -8.26 -13.97
C ILE A 881 -14.88 -6.88 -14.63
N LYS A 882 -13.85 -6.11 -14.30
CA LYS A 882 -13.63 -4.79 -14.88
C LYS A 882 -12.63 -4.83 -16.04
N HIS A 883 -11.43 -5.37 -15.82
CA HIS A 883 -10.32 -5.31 -16.77
C HIS A 883 -10.09 -6.62 -17.54
N GLY A 884 -10.70 -7.73 -17.11
CA GLY A 884 -10.59 -9.01 -17.77
C GLY A 884 -11.26 -9.02 -19.15
N ALA A 885 -10.97 -10.03 -19.95
CA ALA A 885 -11.63 -10.22 -21.24
C ALA A 885 -13.15 -10.42 -21.02
N GLY A 886 -13.98 -9.72 -21.79
CA GLY A 886 -15.42 -9.67 -21.59
C GLY A 886 -15.89 -8.89 -20.37
N GLY A 887 -14.98 -8.13 -19.72
CA GLY A 887 -15.33 -7.29 -18.57
C GLY A 887 -15.93 -5.94 -18.97
N MET A 888 -16.26 -5.12 -17.96
CA MET A 888 -16.89 -3.82 -18.15
C MET A 888 -16.11 -2.87 -19.08
N LEU A 889 -14.76 -3.02 -19.18
CA LEU A 889 -13.97 -2.18 -20.06
C LEU A 889 -14.13 -2.56 -21.53
N ASP A 890 -14.41 -3.81 -21.90
CA ASP A 890 -14.71 -4.18 -23.28
C ASP A 890 -15.99 -3.44 -23.76
N VAL A 891 -17.02 -3.44 -22.90
CA VAL A 891 -18.25 -2.68 -23.16
C VAL A 891 -17.97 -1.18 -23.28
N TYR A 892 -17.18 -0.63 -22.35
CA TYR A 892 -16.84 0.79 -22.34
C TYR A 892 -16.11 1.22 -23.60
N PHE A 893 -15.07 0.47 -23.99
CA PHE A 893 -14.27 0.81 -25.17
C PHE A 893 -15.06 0.64 -26.47
N ALA A 894 -15.88 -0.42 -26.59
CA ALA A 894 -16.77 -0.61 -27.72
C ALA A 894 -17.77 0.56 -27.86
N ALA A 895 -18.47 0.88 -26.78
CA ALA A 895 -19.45 1.97 -26.78
C ALA A 895 -18.82 3.33 -27.11
N ARG A 896 -17.64 3.65 -26.56
CA ARG A 896 -16.98 4.95 -26.84
C ARG A 896 -16.36 5.00 -28.22
N TYR A 897 -15.84 3.91 -28.75
CA TYR A 897 -15.39 3.81 -30.13
C TYR A 897 -16.54 4.09 -31.10
N LEU A 898 -17.66 3.36 -30.98
CA LEU A 898 -18.83 3.56 -31.82
C LEU A 898 -19.43 4.97 -31.72
N GLN A 899 -19.47 5.50 -30.48
CA GLN A 899 -19.95 6.86 -30.21
C GLN A 899 -19.15 7.93 -30.97
N LEU A 900 -17.83 7.80 -30.96
CA LEU A 900 -16.93 8.74 -31.64
C LEU A 900 -16.93 8.53 -33.14
N ARG A 901 -16.89 7.28 -33.64
CA ARG A 901 -16.92 6.92 -35.05
C ARG A 901 -18.17 7.49 -35.75
N ASP A 902 -19.33 7.25 -35.12
CA ASP A 902 -20.62 7.60 -35.71
C ASP A 902 -21.21 8.95 -35.23
N CYS A 903 -20.38 9.72 -34.46
CA CYS A 903 -20.76 11.05 -33.93
C CYS A 903 -22.05 11.05 -33.11
N VAL A 904 -22.37 9.95 -32.42
CA VAL A 904 -23.57 9.85 -31.57
C VAL A 904 -23.42 10.69 -30.31
N GLN A 905 -24.26 11.73 -30.18
CA GLN A 905 -24.19 12.65 -29.05
C GLN A 905 -24.75 12.01 -27.77
N ASP A 906 -24.11 12.25 -26.60
CA ASP A 906 -24.73 11.95 -25.30
C ASP A 906 -25.78 13.02 -24.95
N ASP A 907 -26.78 12.61 -24.15
CA ASP A 907 -27.71 13.50 -23.50
C ASP A 907 -27.05 14.36 -22.43
N GLU A 908 -27.65 15.49 -22.07
CA GLU A 908 -27.15 16.31 -20.96
C GLU A 908 -27.37 15.64 -19.60
N GLU A 909 -28.46 14.88 -19.45
CA GLU A 909 -28.87 14.29 -18.16
C GLU A 909 -28.30 12.88 -17.90
N ASP A 910 -28.31 11.98 -18.91
CA ASP A 910 -27.88 10.60 -18.75
C ASP A 910 -26.72 10.23 -19.69
N ARG A 911 -25.50 10.21 -19.16
CA ARG A 911 -24.24 9.83 -19.85
C ARG A 911 -23.72 8.47 -19.40
N THR A 912 -24.56 7.65 -18.80
CA THR A 912 -24.20 6.29 -18.40
C THR A 912 -23.88 5.44 -19.63
N THR A 913 -23.02 4.42 -19.44
CA THR A 913 -22.67 3.51 -20.54
C THR A 913 -23.92 2.79 -21.08
N GLY A 914 -24.87 2.40 -20.22
CA GLY A 914 -26.13 1.81 -20.67
C GLY A 914 -26.98 2.76 -21.52
N ALA A 915 -27.08 4.05 -21.15
CA ALA A 915 -27.76 5.04 -21.98
C ALA A 915 -27.06 5.24 -23.33
N THR A 916 -25.71 5.27 -23.34
CA THR A 916 -24.95 5.35 -24.59
C THR A 916 -25.21 4.14 -25.48
N LEU A 917 -25.24 2.91 -24.93
CA LEU A 917 -25.55 1.68 -25.70
C LEU A 917 -26.95 1.76 -26.35
N ARG A 918 -27.96 2.23 -25.62
CA ARG A 918 -29.32 2.44 -26.20
C ARG A 918 -29.32 3.44 -27.35
N ARG A 919 -28.61 4.57 -27.19
CA ARG A 919 -28.51 5.59 -28.28
C ARG A 919 -27.75 5.03 -29.49
N LEU A 920 -26.73 4.25 -29.31
CA LEU A 920 -25.99 3.59 -30.39
C LEU A 920 -26.87 2.59 -31.15
N ARG A 921 -27.73 1.84 -30.44
CA ARG A 921 -28.71 0.94 -31.06
C ARG A 921 -29.75 1.79 -31.84
N ASP A 922 -30.32 2.81 -31.23
CA ASP A 922 -31.36 3.66 -31.85
C ASP A 922 -30.83 4.45 -33.06
N ALA A 923 -29.52 4.75 -33.07
CA ALA A 923 -28.82 5.35 -34.22
C ALA A 923 -28.40 4.32 -35.30
N GLY A 924 -28.58 3.02 -35.04
CA GLY A 924 -28.15 1.97 -35.96
C GLY A 924 -26.66 1.67 -35.94
N SER A 925 -25.87 2.29 -35.03
CA SER A 925 -24.44 2.06 -34.86
C SER A 925 -24.12 0.73 -34.18
N LEU A 926 -25.09 0.19 -33.45
CA LEU A 926 -24.98 -1.10 -32.75
C LEU A 926 -26.19 -1.98 -33.12
N GLY A 927 -25.94 -3.14 -33.71
CA GLY A 927 -27.01 -4.06 -34.10
C GLY A 927 -27.74 -4.64 -32.87
N GLU A 928 -29.01 -5.03 -33.03
CA GLU A 928 -29.88 -5.48 -31.93
C GLU A 928 -29.29 -6.67 -31.16
N GLN A 929 -28.71 -7.66 -31.87
CA GLN A 929 -28.09 -8.84 -31.24
C GLN A 929 -26.88 -8.45 -30.37
N ASP A 930 -26.07 -7.53 -30.88
CA ASP A 930 -24.89 -7.02 -30.17
C ASP A 930 -25.28 -6.16 -28.98
N PHE A 931 -26.32 -5.34 -29.17
CA PHE A 931 -26.86 -4.56 -28.08
C PHE A 931 -27.33 -5.45 -26.92
N VAL A 932 -28.16 -6.47 -27.18
CA VAL A 932 -28.64 -7.39 -26.14
C VAL A 932 -27.49 -8.06 -25.43
N ALA A 933 -26.48 -8.57 -26.18
CA ALA A 933 -25.33 -9.26 -25.61
C ALA A 933 -24.52 -8.37 -24.66
N VAL A 934 -24.24 -7.11 -25.06
CA VAL A 934 -23.44 -6.20 -24.23
C VAL A 934 -24.24 -5.52 -23.11
N ASP A 935 -25.52 -5.21 -23.33
CA ASP A 935 -26.35 -4.53 -22.34
C ASP A 935 -26.70 -5.46 -21.16
N GLU A 936 -27.22 -6.67 -21.45
CA GLU A 936 -27.52 -7.65 -20.40
C GLU A 936 -26.26 -8.06 -19.63
N GLY A 937 -25.14 -8.29 -20.32
CA GLY A 937 -23.86 -8.60 -19.69
C GLY A 937 -23.34 -7.44 -18.85
N TYR A 938 -23.46 -6.21 -19.33
CA TYR A 938 -23.05 -5.01 -18.60
C TYR A 938 -23.88 -4.79 -17.34
N VAL A 939 -25.20 -4.97 -17.41
CA VAL A 939 -26.12 -4.87 -16.26
C VAL A 939 -25.73 -5.87 -15.17
N LEU A 940 -25.44 -7.13 -15.54
CA LEU A 940 -25.00 -8.13 -14.58
C LEU A 940 -23.64 -7.77 -13.95
N LEU A 941 -22.65 -7.38 -14.77
CA LEU A 941 -21.34 -6.98 -14.27
C LEU A 941 -21.40 -5.76 -13.35
N ARG A 942 -22.30 -4.79 -13.66
CA ARG A 942 -22.53 -3.61 -12.80
C ARG A 942 -23.17 -4.01 -11.48
N SER A 943 -24.14 -4.93 -11.50
CA SER A 943 -24.78 -5.43 -10.29
C SER A 943 -23.79 -6.17 -9.40
N VAL A 944 -22.93 -7.01 -9.96
CA VAL A 944 -21.85 -7.70 -9.23
C VAL A 944 -20.82 -6.71 -8.68
N ASP A 945 -20.39 -5.71 -9.47
CA ASP A 945 -19.43 -4.68 -9.01
C ASP A 945 -20.01 -3.89 -7.84
N HIS A 946 -21.29 -3.55 -7.92
CA HIS A 946 -22.00 -2.88 -6.84
C HIS A 946 -22.04 -3.72 -5.56
N GLN A 947 -22.44 -5.00 -5.65
CA GLN A 947 -22.45 -5.88 -4.47
C GLN A 947 -21.06 -6.10 -3.86
N LEU A 948 -20.01 -6.17 -4.68
CA LEU A 948 -18.63 -6.18 -4.19
C LEU A 948 -18.29 -4.92 -3.38
N ARG A 949 -18.73 -3.76 -3.83
CA ARG A 949 -18.50 -2.49 -3.15
C ARG A 949 -19.30 -2.36 -1.87
N LEU A 950 -20.54 -2.79 -1.86
CA LEU A 950 -21.40 -2.79 -0.68
C LEU A 950 -20.84 -3.74 0.40
N ILE A 951 -20.48 -4.97 0.01
CA ILE A 951 -20.06 -6.00 0.97
C ILE A 951 -18.62 -5.78 1.44
N LEU A 952 -17.68 -5.52 0.53
CA LEU A 952 -16.24 -5.49 0.80
C LEU A 952 -15.60 -4.10 0.72
N GLY A 953 -16.34 -3.05 0.37
CA GLY A 953 -15.83 -1.69 0.16
C GLY A 953 -14.85 -1.54 -1.01
N ARG A 954 -14.78 -2.52 -1.92
CA ARG A 954 -13.82 -2.54 -3.04
C ARG A 954 -14.43 -3.13 -4.30
N SER A 955 -13.82 -2.86 -5.44
CA SER A 955 -14.23 -3.28 -6.77
C SER A 955 -13.14 -4.04 -7.50
N ALA A 956 -13.49 -4.51 -8.70
CA ALA A 956 -12.68 -5.04 -9.77
C ALA A 956 -12.36 -6.53 -9.75
N ARG A 957 -12.30 -7.21 -8.62
CA ARG A 957 -12.08 -8.66 -8.58
C ARG A 957 -13.13 -9.36 -7.73
N LEU A 958 -13.92 -10.18 -8.39
CA LEU A 958 -14.84 -11.09 -7.75
C LEU A 958 -14.04 -12.25 -7.13
N PRO A 959 -14.20 -12.57 -5.84
CA PRO A 959 -13.57 -13.74 -5.22
C PRO A 959 -13.95 -15.04 -5.94
N LEU A 960 -13.29 -16.13 -5.63
CA LEU A 960 -13.66 -17.45 -6.15
C LEU A 960 -15.03 -17.90 -5.60
N PRO A 961 -15.78 -18.79 -6.30
CA PRO A 961 -17.11 -19.23 -5.89
C PRO A 961 -17.19 -19.84 -4.49
N GLU A 962 -16.10 -20.43 -3.99
CA GLU A 962 -16.02 -21.00 -2.64
C GLU A 962 -15.93 -19.95 -1.53
N HIS A 963 -15.59 -18.73 -1.88
CA HIS A 963 -15.42 -17.64 -0.89
C HIS A 963 -16.78 -17.19 -0.35
N PRO A 964 -16.94 -16.98 0.98
CA PRO A 964 -18.20 -16.53 1.57
C PRO A 964 -18.81 -15.29 0.90
N ALA A 965 -17.97 -14.29 0.59
CA ALA A 965 -18.46 -13.08 -0.07
C ALA A 965 -19.03 -13.33 -1.48
N PHE A 966 -18.56 -14.34 -2.22
CA PHE A 966 -19.17 -14.70 -3.50
C PHE A 966 -20.57 -15.26 -3.30
N ARG A 967 -20.78 -16.10 -2.28
CA ARG A 967 -22.09 -16.63 -1.91
C ARG A 967 -23.03 -15.51 -1.45
N ASP A 968 -22.54 -14.57 -0.63
CA ASP A 968 -23.32 -13.41 -0.21
C ASP A 968 -23.81 -12.59 -1.42
N ILE A 969 -22.92 -12.37 -2.43
CA ILE A 969 -23.25 -11.68 -3.68
C ILE A 969 -24.30 -12.46 -4.47
N ALA A 970 -24.13 -13.78 -4.64
CA ALA A 970 -25.08 -14.64 -5.36
C ALA A 970 -26.48 -14.57 -4.73
N VAL A 971 -26.58 -14.69 -3.41
CA VAL A 971 -27.85 -14.59 -2.66
C VAL A 971 -28.50 -13.21 -2.89
N ARG A 972 -27.75 -12.11 -2.80
CA ARG A 972 -28.29 -10.77 -3.01
C ARG A 972 -28.76 -10.51 -4.45
N LEU A 973 -28.14 -11.17 -5.42
CA LEU A 973 -28.55 -11.14 -6.82
C LEU A 973 -29.67 -12.12 -7.17
N GLY A 974 -30.18 -12.88 -6.17
CA GLY A 974 -31.30 -13.81 -6.34
C GLY A 974 -30.91 -15.22 -6.81
N TYR A 975 -29.62 -15.55 -6.85
CA TYR A 975 -29.17 -16.89 -7.22
C TYR A 975 -29.24 -17.84 -6.01
N GLN A 976 -29.80 -19.02 -6.21
CA GLN A 976 -29.87 -20.05 -5.15
C GLN A 976 -28.49 -20.67 -4.85
N GLU A 977 -27.67 -20.83 -5.89
CA GLU A 977 -26.34 -21.40 -5.77
C GLU A 977 -25.28 -20.48 -6.39
N ALA A 978 -24.10 -20.40 -5.77
CA ALA A 978 -22.96 -19.62 -6.26
C ALA A 978 -22.51 -20.06 -7.66
N ALA A 979 -22.61 -21.37 -7.95
CA ALA A 979 -22.23 -21.94 -9.25
C ALA A 979 -23.08 -21.38 -10.41
N ASN A 980 -24.35 -21.07 -10.18
CA ASN A 980 -25.23 -20.51 -11.22
C ASN A 980 -24.81 -19.09 -11.60
N LEU A 981 -24.44 -18.26 -10.62
CA LEU A 981 -23.89 -16.94 -10.88
C LEU A 981 -22.55 -17.02 -11.64
N ASP A 982 -21.67 -17.94 -11.24
CA ASP A 982 -20.36 -18.12 -11.89
C ASP A 982 -20.52 -18.54 -13.36
N GLN A 983 -21.42 -19.48 -13.63
CA GLN A 983 -21.72 -19.94 -14.99
C GLN A 983 -22.31 -18.81 -15.85
N GLU A 984 -23.27 -18.05 -15.31
CA GLU A 984 -23.88 -16.94 -16.06
C GLU A 984 -22.88 -15.82 -16.33
N LEU A 985 -22.04 -15.47 -15.34
CA LEU A 985 -20.96 -14.50 -15.54
C LEU A 985 -20.00 -14.93 -16.66
N GLY A 986 -19.59 -16.20 -16.68
CA GLY A 986 -18.75 -16.75 -17.74
C GLY A 986 -19.38 -16.64 -19.13
N ALA A 987 -20.66 -16.97 -19.25
CA ALA A 987 -21.42 -16.86 -20.49
C ALA A 987 -21.56 -15.42 -20.96
N ARG A 988 -21.95 -14.50 -20.07
CA ARG A 988 -22.11 -13.06 -20.37
C ARG A 988 -20.79 -12.40 -20.76
N MET A 989 -19.71 -12.68 -20.03
CA MET A 989 -18.39 -12.15 -20.36
C MET A 989 -17.88 -12.67 -21.71
N THR A 990 -18.16 -13.93 -22.03
CA THR A 990 -17.84 -14.47 -23.37
C THR A 990 -18.62 -13.74 -24.47
N GLY A 991 -19.91 -13.50 -24.26
CA GLY A 991 -20.75 -12.75 -25.20
C GLY A 991 -20.24 -11.33 -25.42
N ILE A 992 -19.92 -10.61 -24.33
CA ILE A 992 -19.33 -9.26 -24.40
C ILE A 992 -18.03 -9.28 -25.20
N ARG A 993 -17.14 -10.25 -24.92
CA ARG A 993 -15.83 -10.34 -25.61
C ARG A 993 -16.00 -10.58 -27.10
N ASN A 994 -16.86 -11.49 -27.48
CA ASN A 994 -17.12 -11.79 -28.90
C ASN A 994 -17.67 -10.58 -29.64
N THR A 995 -18.59 -9.83 -29.02
CA THR A 995 -19.11 -8.59 -29.61
C THR A 995 -18.03 -7.52 -29.71
N TYR A 996 -17.22 -7.33 -28.64
CA TYR A 996 -16.08 -6.39 -28.69
C TYR A 996 -15.11 -6.72 -29.83
N GLU A 997 -14.70 -7.98 -29.95
CA GLU A 997 -13.77 -8.40 -31.02
C GLU A 997 -14.37 -8.19 -32.41
N ARG A 998 -15.68 -8.40 -32.61
CA ARG A 998 -16.35 -8.16 -33.88
C ARG A 998 -16.34 -6.67 -34.20
N ILE A 999 -16.76 -5.80 -33.30
CA ILE A 999 -16.72 -4.34 -33.46
C ILE A 999 -15.31 -3.85 -33.78
N MET A 1000 -14.30 -4.42 -33.14
CA MET A 1000 -12.89 -4.04 -33.32
C MET A 1000 -12.22 -4.74 -34.51
N SER A 1001 -12.88 -5.65 -35.24
CA SER A 1001 -12.40 -6.33 -36.43
C SER A 1001 -13.12 -5.91 -37.71
N GLU A 1002 -14.27 -5.24 -37.64
CA GLU A 1002 -14.99 -4.72 -38.81
C GLU A 1002 -14.11 -3.69 -39.53
N ILE A 1003 -13.65 -4.05 -40.74
CA ILE A 1003 -13.09 -3.13 -41.71
C ILE A 1003 -14.29 -2.42 -42.35
N ASP A 1004 -14.33 -1.09 -42.34
CA ASP A 1004 -15.37 -0.34 -43.07
C ASP A 1004 -15.47 -0.88 -44.50
N ARG A 1005 -16.56 -1.59 -44.76
CA ARG A 1005 -16.88 -2.11 -46.10
C ARG A 1005 -17.71 -1.13 -46.93
N ASP A 1006 -17.78 0.11 -46.54
CA ASP A 1006 -18.50 1.17 -47.26
C ASP A 1006 -17.53 2.00 -48.12
N GLY A 1007 -17.08 1.38 -49.19
CA GLY A 1007 -16.24 1.97 -50.21
C GLY A 1007 -16.43 1.26 -51.56
N ASP A 1008 -17.72 1.00 -51.92
CA ASP A 1008 -18.09 0.71 -53.35
C ASP A 1008 -19.37 1.47 -53.75
#